data_251e429e62b8e4850a8ca88da5bdf11a
#
_entry.id   251e429e62b8e4850a8ca88da5bdf11a
#
_cell.length_a   1.000
_cell.length_b   1.000
_cell.length_c   1.000
_cell.angle_alpha   90.00
_cell.angle_beta   90.00
_cell.angle_gamma   90.00
#
_symmetry.space_group_name_H-M   'P 1'
#
loop_
_entity.id
_entity.type
_entity.pdbx_description
1 polymer ?
#
loop_
_entity_poly.entity_id
_entity_poly.type
_entity_poly.pdbx_seq_one_letter_code
_entity_poly.pdbx_strand_id
1 'polypeptide(L)'
;MRAREIMKNCRHLWWKWGMMLLGMLMICSAANNMWVTVHYGVPVWKEATTILFCASDAKAYDTEAHNVWATHACVPTDPNPQEIALGQVTENFNMWKNNMVEQMHEDIISLWDESLKPCVKLTPFCVTLNCTDWSSNASNDNETDELVGEIKNCTFNATTSLGKKKREYALFNTLDVIGTNNTYMLRSCNTSVIKQACPKISFQPIPLHYCAPAGFAILKCRDNKFNGTGPCENVSTVQCTHGIRPVVSTQLLLNGSLAEEEIVIRSENFTNNAKSIIVQLNKPIKINCTRPSNNTRKSIHMGPGRAWFATGDITGNIRKAYCTINKTDWNDTLKEIVNKLREQFKLREQFNKTIVFNQSSGGDPEIVMHTFNCGGEFFYCNTTQLFNSTWHDNGTWEGNSVNSTNFTLPCRIKQIINMWQEVGKAIYAPPIAGQINCSSNITGLILTRDGGNSTDQEIEIFRPGGGDMRDNWRSELYKYKVVKIEPLGVAPTKAKRRVVQREKRAVGLGAMFLGFLGAAGSTMGAASLTLTVQARQLLSGIVQQQNNLLRAIEAQQRMLQLTVWGIKQLQARILAVETYLKDQQLLGIWGCSGKLICTTTVPWNTSWSNKSLDYIWGNMTWMEWEKEIDNHTETIYKLIEESQNQQEKNELELLELDKWANLWNWFDISNWLWYIKIFIMIVGGLVGLRIVFAVLSIVNRVRQGYSPLSFQTRFPAPRGPDRPEGIGEEGGETDRDRSSILANGFLTLIWIDLRSLCLFSYHHLRDLLLIVTRIVELLGRRGWEVLKYWWNLLKYWSQELKISAVSLLNAIAIAVTEGIDRVLEVVQEIGRAIIHIPRRIRQGLERFLL
;
A
#
# COMPACT_ATOMS: atom_id res chain seq x y z
N MET A 1 -80.66 -41.97 26.86
CA MET A 1 -80.13 -40.67 26.46
C MET A 1 -78.65 -40.40 26.98
N ARG A 2 -78.28 -40.86 28.16
CA ARG A 2 -76.86 -40.63 28.69
C ARG A 2 -75.70 -41.24 27.91
N ALA A 3 -75.92 -42.39 27.25
CA ALA A 3 -74.77 -43.00 26.47
C ALA A 3 -74.38 -42.27 25.14
N ARG A 4 -75.34 -41.51 24.58
CA ARG A 4 -75.07 -40.72 23.34
C ARG A 4 -74.34 -39.42 23.60
N GLU A 5 -74.48 -38.83 24.78
CA GLU A 5 -73.71 -37.60 25.16
C GLU A 5 -72.32 -37.95 25.59
N ILE A 6 -72.06 -39.06 26.22
CA ILE A 6 -70.74 -39.54 26.58
C ILE A 6 -69.88 -39.82 25.30
N MET A 7 -70.49 -40.39 24.27
CA MET A 7 -69.81 -40.64 22.99
C MET A 7 -69.55 -39.39 22.20
N LYS A 8 -70.36 -38.36 22.28
CA LYS A 8 -70.16 -37.07 21.69
C LYS A 8 -68.97 -36.30 22.39
N ASN A 9 -68.85 -36.36 23.67
CA ASN A 9 -67.82 -35.78 24.46
C ASN A 9 -66.46 -36.51 24.26
N CYS A 10 -66.47 -37.87 24.17
CA CYS A 10 -65.23 -38.61 23.82
C CYS A 10 -64.77 -38.29 22.43
N ARG A 11 -65.66 -38.14 21.44
CA ARG A 11 -65.29 -37.79 20.07
C ARG A 11 -64.72 -36.34 19.97
N HIS A 12 -65.22 -35.40 20.76
CA HIS A 12 -64.66 -34.07 20.85
C HIS A 12 -63.33 -34.04 21.56
N LEU A 13 -63.10 -34.89 22.56
CA LEU A 13 -61.83 -35.00 23.26
C LEU A 13 -60.77 -35.65 22.34
N TRP A 14 -61.11 -36.70 21.57
CA TRP A 14 -60.24 -37.35 20.61
C TRP A 14 -59.84 -36.40 19.46
N TRP A 15 -60.75 -35.54 19.01
CA TRP A 15 -60.43 -34.53 18.01
C TRP A 15 -59.49 -33.44 18.57
N LYS A 16 -59.67 -32.99 19.79
CA LYS A 16 -58.79 -32.08 20.46
C LYS A 16 -57.40 -32.69 20.69
N TRP A 17 -57.30 -33.91 21.11
CA TRP A 17 -56.06 -34.65 21.28
C TRP A 17 -55.38 -34.95 19.92
N GLY A 18 -56.16 -35.30 18.92
CA GLY A 18 -55.68 -35.48 17.56
C GLY A 18 -55.06 -34.16 16.97
N MET A 19 -55.80 -33.07 17.14
CA MET A 19 -55.30 -31.75 16.75
C MET A 19 -54.06 -31.29 17.56
N MET A 20 -54.03 -31.63 18.84
CA MET A 20 -52.89 -31.34 19.70
C MET A 20 -51.65 -32.18 19.36
N LEU A 21 -51.89 -33.48 19.03
CA LEU A 21 -50.83 -34.37 18.54
C LEU A 21 -50.36 -34.00 17.13
N LEU A 22 -51.26 -33.56 16.24
CA LEU A 22 -50.87 -32.99 14.93
C LEU A 22 -50.09 -31.67 15.08
N GLY A 23 -50.50 -30.82 16.03
CA GLY A 23 -49.79 -29.60 16.38
C GLY A 23 -48.38 -29.89 16.98
N MET A 24 -48.31 -30.90 17.89
CA MET A 24 -47.00 -31.35 18.40
C MET A 24 -46.15 -32.03 17.33
N LEU A 25 -46.75 -32.84 16.43
CA LEU A 25 -46.02 -33.40 15.29
C LEU A 25 -45.56 -32.35 14.30
N MET A 26 -46.35 -31.30 14.08
CA MET A 26 -45.91 -30.14 13.31
C MET A 26 -44.82 -29.32 14.02
N ILE A 27 -44.83 -29.26 15.33
CA ILE A 27 -43.77 -28.61 16.13
C ILE A 27 -42.55 -29.51 16.23
N CYS A 28 -42.68 -30.84 16.29
CA CYS A 28 -41.57 -31.80 16.24
C CYS A 28 -40.96 -32.02 14.83
N SER A 29 -41.70 -31.74 13.79
CA SER A 29 -41.21 -31.67 12.43
C SER A 29 -40.71 -30.23 12.06
N ALA A 30 -40.38 -29.43 13.04
CA ALA A 30 -39.47 -28.32 12.81
C ALA A 30 -38.12 -28.95 12.43
N ALA A 31 -38.01 -29.37 11.17
CA ALA A 31 -36.76 -29.71 10.56
C ALA A 31 -35.75 -28.66 10.98
N ASN A 32 -34.57 -29.11 11.37
CA ASN A 32 -33.43 -28.21 11.64
C ASN A 32 -33.10 -27.39 10.37
N ASN A 33 -34.00 -26.45 10.06
CA ASN A 33 -33.81 -25.60 8.88
C ASN A 33 -32.64 -24.68 9.19
N MET A 34 -31.54 -24.92 8.47
CA MET A 34 -30.39 -24.04 8.46
C MET A 34 -30.59 -22.95 7.38
N TRP A 35 -30.08 -21.78 7.65
CA TRP A 35 -30.20 -20.62 6.78
C TRP A 35 -28.83 -20.08 6.47
N VAL A 36 -28.66 -19.50 5.28
CA VAL A 36 -27.44 -18.84 4.90
C VAL A 36 -27.28 -17.57 5.73
N THR A 37 -26.11 -17.39 6.34
CA THR A 37 -25.74 -16.19 7.07
C THR A 37 -24.47 -15.61 6.45
N VAL A 38 -24.48 -14.32 6.16
CA VAL A 38 -23.35 -13.61 5.60
C VAL A 38 -22.49 -13.07 6.73
N HIS A 39 -21.17 -13.30 6.64
CA HIS A 39 -20.17 -12.79 7.57
C HIS A 39 -19.20 -11.88 6.82
N TYR A 40 -18.93 -10.71 7.35
CA TYR A 40 -17.95 -9.80 6.82
C TYR A 40 -16.80 -9.61 7.81
N GLY A 41 -15.56 -9.71 7.34
CA GLY A 41 -14.37 -9.68 8.17
C GLY A 41 -13.86 -11.08 8.55
N VAL A 42 -14.19 -12.12 7.78
CA VAL A 42 -13.65 -13.47 8.01
C VAL A 42 -12.16 -13.52 7.66
N PRO A 43 -11.33 -14.23 8.44
CA PRO A 43 -9.89 -14.33 8.22
C PRO A 43 -9.57 -15.36 7.12
N VAL A 44 -9.90 -15.05 5.89
CA VAL A 44 -9.66 -15.88 4.70
C VAL A 44 -8.84 -15.08 3.72
N TRP A 45 -7.89 -15.74 3.09
CA TRP A 45 -7.07 -15.16 2.04
C TRP A 45 -6.87 -16.13 0.89
N LYS A 46 -6.57 -15.56 -0.28
CA LYS A 46 -6.09 -16.28 -1.46
C LYS A 46 -4.78 -15.69 -1.92
N GLU A 47 -3.91 -16.52 -2.50
CA GLU A 47 -2.71 -16.02 -3.15
C GLU A 47 -3.08 -15.08 -4.29
N ALA A 48 -2.49 -13.88 -4.29
CA ALA A 48 -2.75 -12.89 -5.31
C ALA A 48 -1.51 -12.03 -5.56
N THR A 49 -1.43 -11.49 -6.75
CA THR A 49 -0.43 -10.51 -7.13
C THR A 49 -1.02 -9.11 -7.00
N THR A 50 -0.28 -8.21 -6.39
CA THR A 50 -0.66 -6.81 -6.27
C THR A 50 0.56 -5.90 -6.33
N ILE A 51 0.33 -4.63 -6.54
CA ILE A 51 1.37 -3.62 -6.50
C ILE A 51 1.68 -3.29 -5.03
N LEU A 52 2.92 -3.57 -4.61
CA LEU A 52 3.43 -3.21 -3.29
C LEU A 52 4.00 -1.80 -3.32
N PHE A 53 3.95 -1.10 -2.21
CA PHE A 53 4.60 0.18 -2.06
C PHE A 53 5.84 0.08 -1.16
N CYS A 54 6.75 1.05 -1.28
CA CYS A 54 7.95 1.07 -0.46
C CYS A 54 7.80 1.94 0.77
N ALA A 55 8.49 1.56 1.84
CA ALA A 55 8.72 2.38 3.01
C ALA A 55 10.23 2.45 3.31
N SER A 56 10.72 3.57 3.79
CA SER A 56 12.12 3.75 4.18
C SER A 56 12.24 4.60 5.45
N ASP A 57 13.39 4.53 6.12
CA ASP A 57 13.62 5.28 7.35
C ASP A 57 13.66 6.79 7.07
N ALA A 58 13.01 7.57 7.95
CA ALA A 58 12.93 9.03 7.85
C ALA A 58 14.30 9.73 7.91
N LYS A 59 15.31 9.14 8.53
CA LYS A 59 16.68 9.69 8.59
C LYS A 59 17.39 9.79 7.25
N ALA A 60 16.91 9.08 6.23
CA ALA A 60 17.45 9.17 4.89
C ALA A 60 17.13 10.50 4.18
N TYR A 61 16.21 11.31 4.71
CA TYR A 61 15.86 12.64 4.17
C TYR A 61 16.83 13.75 4.58
N ASP A 62 17.69 13.54 5.58
CA ASP A 62 18.60 14.56 6.12
C ASP A 62 19.93 14.68 5.37
N THR A 63 20.19 13.82 4.40
CA THR A 63 21.37 13.90 3.56
C THR A 63 21.06 14.64 2.26
N GLU A 64 21.80 15.71 1.98
CA GLU A 64 21.70 16.49 0.73
C GLU A 64 22.01 15.67 -0.55
N ALA A 65 22.53 14.46 -0.41
CA ALA A 65 22.84 13.58 -1.52
C ALA A 65 21.58 12.89 -2.05
N HIS A 66 21.27 13.09 -3.33
CA HIS A 66 20.23 12.33 -4.03
C HIS A 66 20.64 10.85 -4.11
N ASN A 67 19.90 9.98 -3.45
CA ASN A 67 20.13 8.54 -3.51
C ASN A 67 19.36 7.94 -4.70
N VAL A 68 20.02 7.02 -5.43
CA VAL A 68 19.37 6.25 -6.52
C VAL A 68 18.11 5.52 -6.04
N TRP A 69 18.09 5.10 -4.77
CA TRP A 69 17.01 4.34 -4.16
C TRP A 69 15.78 5.19 -3.78
N ALA A 70 15.72 6.43 -4.24
CA ALA A 70 14.55 7.33 -4.22
C ALA A 70 13.82 7.38 -2.86
N THR A 71 14.56 7.71 -1.81
CA THR A 71 14.02 7.83 -0.45
C THR A 71 12.83 8.77 -0.32
N HIS A 72 12.76 9.80 -1.18
CA HIS A 72 11.65 10.77 -1.18
C HIS A 72 10.36 10.23 -1.80
N ALA A 73 10.42 9.10 -2.50
CA ALA A 73 9.23 8.45 -3.07
C ALA A 73 8.64 7.38 -2.15
N CYS A 74 9.39 6.95 -1.13
CA CYS A 74 8.92 5.98 -0.14
C CYS A 74 8.26 6.69 1.04
N VAL A 75 7.22 6.08 1.59
CA VAL A 75 6.60 6.55 2.84
C VAL A 75 7.55 6.27 4.02
N PRO A 76 7.47 7.04 5.13
CA PRO A 76 8.23 6.73 6.33
C PRO A 76 7.83 5.35 6.89
N THR A 77 8.82 4.61 7.42
CA THR A 77 8.55 3.34 8.11
C THR A 77 7.79 3.59 9.40
N ASP A 78 6.90 2.65 9.74
CA ASP A 78 6.25 2.63 11.05
C ASP A 78 7.31 2.40 12.13
N PRO A 79 7.39 3.25 13.18
CA PRO A 79 8.34 3.07 14.28
C PRO A 79 8.08 1.79 15.10
N ASN A 80 6.86 1.26 15.09
CA ASN A 80 6.45 0.03 15.77
C ASN A 80 5.82 -0.97 14.78
N PRO A 81 6.62 -1.66 13.95
CA PRO A 81 6.09 -2.66 13.05
C PRO A 81 5.49 -3.82 13.86
N GLN A 82 4.22 -4.12 13.61
CA GLN A 82 3.52 -5.22 14.26
C GLN A 82 3.68 -6.49 13.45
N GLU A 83 4.10 -7.55 14.11
CA GLU A 83 4.09 -8.92 13.58
C GLU A 83 3.16 -9.78 14.43
N ILE A 84 2.16 -10.37 13.79
CA ILE A 84 1.13 -11.15 14.46
C ILE A 84 1.32 -12.61 14.09
N ALA A 85 1.65 -13.44 15.06
CA ALA A 85 1.77 -14.88 14.86
C ALA A 85 0.39 -15.50 14.58
N LEU A 86 0.31 -16.31 13.52
CA LEU A 86 -0.88 -17.04 13.14
C LEU A 86 -0.78 -18.46 13.73
N GLY A 87 -1.41 -18.67 14.87
CA GLY A 87 -1.42 -19.97 15.52
C GLY A 87 -2.16 -21.01 14.68
N GLN A 88 -1.61 -22.24 14.58
CA GLN A 88 -2.24 -23.38 13.90
C GLN A 88 -2.53 -23.14 12.40
N VAL A 89 -1.78 -22.27 11.76
CA VAL A 89 -1.88 -22.02 10.31
C VAL A 89 -0.68 -22.61 9.62
N THR A 90 -0.92 -23.45 8.61
CA THR A 90 0.10 -23.97 7.71
C THR A 90 -0.13 -23.36 6.33
N GLU A 91 0.90 -22.71 5.77
CA GLU A 91 0.81 -22.05 4.47
C GLU A 91 1.94 -22.55 3.56
N ASN A 92 1.62 -22.74 2.30
CA ASN A 92 2.59 -23.13 1.29
C ASN A 92 3.28 -21.91 0.72
N PHE A 93 4.61 -21.95 0.68
CA PHE A 93 5.45 -20.91 0.08
C PHE A 93 6.22 -21.48 -1.11
N ASN A 94 6.48 -20.64 -2.09
CA ASN A 94 7.38 -20.95 -3.18
C ASN A 94 8.18 -19.70 -3.56
N MET A 95 9.42 -19.62 -3.09
CA MET A 95 10.31 -18.49 -3.35
C MET A 95 10.62 -18.30 -4.85
N TRP A 96 10.59 -19.40 -5.63
CA TRP A 96 10.97 -19.39 -7.06
C TRP A 96 9.85 -18.83 -7.96
N LYS A 97 8.62 -18.84 -7.49
CA LYS A 97 7.43 -18.28 -8.17
C LYS A 97 6.85 -17.07 -7.45
N ASN A 98 7.62 -16.44 -6.56
CA ASN A 98 7.18 -15.29 -5.81
C ASN A 98 7.20 -14.03 -6.69
N ASN A 99 6.03 -13.46 -6.94
CA ASN A 99 5.90 -12.25 -7.76
C ASN A 99 6.52 -11.00 -7.11
N MET A 100 6.75 -11.00 -5.80
CA MET A 100 7.46 -9.91 -5.12
C MET A 100 8.86 -9.69 -5.68
N VAL A 101 9.54 -10.77 -6.08
CA VAL A 101 10.88 -10.73 -6.69
C VAL A 101 10.85 -10.01 -8.04
N GLU A 102 9.89 -10.37 -8.90
CA GLU A 102 9.73 -9.71 -10.20
C GLU A 102 9.41 -8.23 -10.04
N GLN A 103 8.52 -7.90 -9.11
CA GLN A 103 8.15 -6.52 -8.82
C GLN A 103 9.34 -5.72 -8.28
N MET A 104 10.10 -6.27 -7.34
CA MET A 104 11.30 -5.63 -6.83
C MET A 104 12.33 -5.39 -7.94
N HIS A 105 12.52 -6.37 -8.81
CA HIS A 105 13.44 -6.25 -9.95
C HIS A 105 13.04 -5.12 -10.90
N GLU A 106 11.79 -5.06 -11.31
CA GLU A 106 11.26 -3.98 -12.13
C GLU A 106 11.38 -2.61 -11.46
N ASP A 107 11.11 -2.55 -10.16
CA ASP A 107 11.19 -1.31 -9.38
C ASP A 107 12.63 -0.79 -9.31
N ILE A 108 13.58 -1.67 -9.07
CA ILE A 108 15.00 -1.32 -9.01
C ILE A 108 15.49 -0.81 -10.37
N ILE A 109 15.15 -1.49 -11.47
CA ILE A 109 15.48 -1.03 -12.82
C ILE A 109 14.86 0.33 -13.11
N SER A 110 13.60 0.53 -12.78
CA SER A 110 12.88 1.78 -13.00
C SER A 110 13.48 2.94 -12.19
N LEU A 111 13.90 2.71 -10.95
CA LEU A 111 14.57 3.70 -10.13
C LEU A 111 15.92 4.13 -10.70
N TRP A 112 16.68 3.19 -11.23
CA TRP A 112 17.92 3.49 -11.92
C TRP A 112 17.68 4.33 -13.18
N ASP A 113 16.73 3.96 -14.02
CA ASP A 113 16.38 4.71 -15.22
C ASP A 113 15.92 6.14 -14.89
N GLU A 114 15.10 6.30 -13.86
CA GLU A 114 14.62 7.61 -13.41
C GLU A 114 15.76 8.48 -12.87
N SER A 115 16.67 7.91 -12.10
CA SER A 115 17.83 8.64 -11.57
C SER A 115 18.79 9.12 -12.65
N LEU A 116 18.90 8.39 -13.74
CA LEU A 116 19.76 8.70 -14.88
C LEU A 116 19.10 9.61 -15.93
N LYS A 117 17.78 9.79 -15.88
CA LYS A 117 17.02 10.55 -16.86
C LYS A 117 17.50 12.01 -17.02
N PRO A 118 17.78 12.78 -15.93
CA PRO A 118 18.28 14.14 -16.03
C PRO A 118 19.79 14.22 -16.27
N CYS A 119 20.50 13.09 -16.32
CA CYS A 119 21.95 13.05 -16.38
C CYS A 119 22.50 13.24 -17.79
N VAL A 120 23.76 13.61 -17.89
CA VAL A 120 24.42 13.96 -19.15
C VAL A 120 24.62 12.73 -20.03
N LYS A 121 24.26 12.83 -21.32
CA LYS A 121 24.57 11.81 -22.34
C LYS A 121 26.00 12.03 -22.86
N LEU A 122 26.78 10.96 -22.90
CA LEU A 122 28.17 10.99 -23.42
C LEU A 122 28.30 10.73 -24.93
N THR A 123 27.22 10.70 -25.69
CA THR A 123 27.23 10.49 -27.14
C THR A 123 28.22 11.40 -27.88
N PRO A 124 28.40 12.70 -27.51
CA PRO A 124 29.40 13.55 -28.14
C PRO A 124 30.86 13.10 -27.94
N PHE A 125 31.14 12.23 -26.99
CA PHE A 125 32.46 11.67 -26.71
C PHE A 125 32.67 10.26 -27.27
N CYS A 126 31.73 9.74 -28.03
CA CYS A 126 31.94 8.57 -28.85
C CYS A 126 32.75 8.91 -30.10
N VAL A 127 33.97 9.34 -29.89
CA VAL A 127 34.94 9.73 -30.89
C VAL A 127 36.14 8.78 -30.87
N THR A 128 36.94 8.80 -31.93
CA THR A 128 38.19 8.07 -31.96
C THR A 128 39.16 8.61 -30.92
N LEU A 129 39.64 7.73 -30.07
CA LEU A 129 40.62 8.01 -29.03
C LEU A 129 42.00 7.56 -29.51
N ASN A 130 43.00 8.38 -29.30
CA ASN A 130 44.41 8.00 -29.51
C ASN A 130 44.99 7.65 -28.13
N CYS A 131 45.19 6.37 -27.87
CA CYS A 131 45.59 5.87 -26.56
C CYS A 131 46.98 5.26 -26.59
N THR A 132 47.72 5.57 -25.57
CA THR A 132 49.03 4.99 -25.27
C THR A 132 49.02 4.40 -23.87
N ASP A 133 49.94 3.48 -23.59
CA ASP A 133 50.06 2.98 -22.23
C ASP A 133 50.45 4.10 -21.27
N TRP A 134 49.79 4.10 -20.12
CA TRP A 134 50.10 5.06 -19.06
C TRP A 134 51.32 4.60 -18.29
N SER A 135 52.22 5.53 -18.01
CA SER A 135 53.38 5.32 -17.16
C SER A 135 53.45 6.40 -16.09
N SER A 136 53.82 6.04 -14.88
CA SER A 136 53.97 6.99 -13.80
C SER A 136 55.26 7.81 -13.97
N ASN A 137 55.18 9.13 -13.76
CA ASN A 137 56.37 10.01 -13.78
C ASN A 137 57.20 9.90 -12.49
N ALA A 138 56.84 8.99 -11.56
CA ALA A 138 57.39 8.91 -10.21
C ALA A 138 58.33 7.71 -9.99
N SER A 139 58.81 7.07 -11.06
CA SER A 139 59.64 5.85 -10.93
C SER A 139 61.06 6.18 -10.57
N ASN A 140 61.40 6.21 -9.28
CA ASN A 140 62.72 6.09 -8.76
C ASN A 140 62.94 4.88 -7.85
N ASP A 141 61.95 4.03 -7.65
CA ASP A 141 62.10 2.81 -6.82
C ASP A 141 61.61 1.59 -7.57
N ASN A 142 62.35 0.49 -7.39
CA ASN A 142 62.17 -0.83 -8.01
C ASN A 142 60.84 -1.58 -7.64
N GLU A 143 59.78 -0.87 -7.33
CA GLU A 143 58.47 -1.47 -7.20
C GLU A 143 57.80 -1.52 -8.59
N THR A 144 57.50 -2.74 -9.01
CA THR A 144 56.78 -3.01 -10.25
C THR A 144 55.46 -2.25 -10.24
N ASP A 145 55.29 -1.28 -11.14
CA ASP A 145 54.05 -0.56 -11.37
C ASP A 145 52.95 -1.53 -11.84
N GLU A 146 52.17 -2.07 -10.93
CA GLU A 146 51.17 -3.08 -11.25
C GLU A 146 50.04 -2.54 -12.17
N LEU A 147 49.88 -1.24 -12.27
CA LEU A 147 48.88 -0.59 -13.15
C LEU A 147 49.37 -0.35 -14.56
N VAL A 148 50.70 -0.54 -14.85
CA VAL A 148 51.24 -0.43 -16.19
C VAL A 148 50.63 -1.49 -17.10
N GLY A 149 50.06 -1.06 -18.23
CA GLY A 149 49.34 -1.95 -19.15
C GLY A 149 47.82 -2.15 -18.82
N GLU A 150 47.38 -1.75 -17.64
CA GLU A 150 45.93 -1.76 -17.32
C GLU A 150 45.27 -0.41 -17.52
N ILE A 151 46.03 0.67 -17.49
CA ILE A 151 45.53 2.03 -17.68
C ILE A 151 46.08 2.58 -19.00
N LYS A 152 45.17 3.16 -19.80
CA LYS A 152 45.49 3.84 -21.05
C LYS A 152 45.36 5.34 -20.89
N ASN A 153 46.34 6.11 -21.37
CA ASN A 153 46.25 7.56 -21.50
C ASN A 153 45.72 7.88 -22.91
N CYS A 154 44.47 8.32 -22.97
CA CYS A 154 43.79 8.58 -24.22
C CYS A 154 43.67 10.08 -24.47
N THR A 155 44.00 10.52 -25.67
CA THR A 155 43.76 11.89 -26.12
C THR A 155 42.69 11.92 -27.19
N PHE A 156 41.85 12.93 -27.14
CA PHE A 156 40.73 13.11 -28.07
C PHE A 156 40.42 14.59 -28.27
N ASN A 157 39.66 14.88 -29.31
CA ASN A 157 39.24 16.24 -29.61
C ASN A 157 37.84 16.44 -29.03
N ALA A 158 37.74 17.23 -27.97
CA ALA A 158 36.46 17.66 -27.39
C ALA A 158 35.94 18.88 -28.15
N THR A 159 34.63 18.84 -28.53
CA THR A 159 34.00 20.00 -29.17
C THR A 159 33.41 20.87 -28.08
N THR A 160 33.87 22.10 -27.94
CA THR A 160 33.34 23.08 -27.00
C THR A 160 32.02 23.68 -27.52
N SER A 161 31.25 24.33 -26.66
CA SER A 161 30.01 25.03 -27.00
C SER A 161 30.15 26.10 -28.10
N LEU A 162 31.34 26.60 -28.37
CA LEU A 162 31.65 27.55 -29.42
C LEU A 162 32.16 26.90 -30.71
N GLY A 163 31.99 25.58 -30.86
CA GLY A 163 32.45 24.84 -32.02
C GLY A 163 33.97 24.69 -32.16
N LYS A 164 34.76 25.21 -31.20
CA LYS A 164 36.20 25.02 -31.18
C LYS A 164 36.56 23.62 -30.71
N LYS A 165 37.37 22.92 -31.50
CA LYS A 165 37.93 21.62 -31.08
C LYS A 165 39.09 21.87 -30.13
N LYS A 166 39.03 21.36 -28.93
CA LYS A 166 40.10 21.39 -27.93
C LYS A 166 40.59 19.96 -27.73
N ARG A 167 41.90 19.77 -27.79
CA ARG A 167 42.51 18.48 -27.47
C ARG A 167 42.53 18.30 -25.96
N GLU A 168 41.88 17.20 -25.50
CA GLU A 168 41.83 16.81 -24.11
C GLU A 168 42.37 15.40 -23.95
N TYR A 169 42.74 15.05 -22.71
CA TYR A 169 43.18 13.71 -22.35
C TYR A 169 42.40 13.20 -21.13
N ALA A 170 42.29 11.88 -21.03
CA ALA A 170 41.73 11.18 -19.88
C ALA A 170 42.36 9.80 -19.73
N LEU A 171 42.42 9.31 -18.53
CA LEU A 171 42.86 7.95 -18.23
C LEU A 171 41.67 6.99 -18.18
N PHE A 172 41.79 5.87 -18.88
CA PHE A 172 40.78 4.82 -18.93
C PHE A 172 41.39 3.45 -18.58
N ASN A 173 40.63 2.61 -17.92
CA ASN A 173 40.97 1.21 -17.80
C ASN A 173 40.83 0.52 -19.18
N THR A 174 41.65 -0.46 -19.47
CA THR A 174 41.62 -1.23 -20.73
C THR A 174 40.28 -1.95 -20.95
N LEU A 175 39.52 -2.18 -19.89
CA LEU A 175 38.15 -2.75 -19.96
C LEU A 175 37.13 -1.77 -20.54
N ASP A 176 37.37 -0.47 -20.46
CA ASP A 176 36.44 0.59 -20.89
C ASP A 176 36.66 1.01 -22.35
N VAL A 177 37.74 0.63 -22.99
CA VAL A 177 38.07 0.98 -24.36
C VAL A 177 38.20 -0.25 -25.23
N ILE A 178 37.84 -0.12 -26.52
CA ILE A 178 37.95 -1.15 -27.54
C ILE A 178 38.72 -0.56 -28.74
N GLY A 179 39.68 -1.29 -29.25
CA GLY A 179 40.38 -0.91 -30.43
C GLY A 179 41.72 -1.61 -30.59
N THR A 180 42.46 -1.29 -31.69
CA THR A 180 43.79 -1.79 -32.03
C THR A 180 44.65 -0.69 -32.60
N ASN A 181 45.97 -0.83 -32.51
CA ASN A 181 46.96 0.09 -33.15
C ASN A 181 46.76 1.56 -32.77
N ASN A 182 46.69 1.86 -31.49
CA ASN A 182 46.57 3.19 -30.92
C ASN A 182 45.26 3.95 -31.23
N THR A 183 44.34 3.34 -32.01
CA THR A 183 43.01 3.88 -32.25
C THR A 183 41.97 3.11 -31.45
N TYR A 184 41.34 3.78 -30.50
CA TYR A 184 40.39 3.21 -29.57
C TYR A 184 39.06 3.96 -29.59
N MET A 185 38.05 3.34 -29.11
CA MET A 185 36.73 3.93 -28.84
C MET A 185 36.23 3.46 -27.47
N LEU A 186 35.42 4.27 -26.81
CA LEU A 186 34.77 3.85 -25.58
C LEU A 186 33.89 2.62 -25.83
N ARG A 187 33.94 1.67 -24.91
CA ARG A 187 33.12 0.46 -24.99
C ARG A 187 31.64 0.84 -25.04
N SER A 188 30.85 0.09 -25.76
CA SER A 188 29.39 0.29 -25.93
C SER A 188 28.97 1.58 -26.66
N CYS A 189 29.87 2.41 -27.15
CA CYS A 189 29.52 3.62 -27.91
C CYS A 189 28.70 3.32 -29.17
N ASN A 190 28.98 2.20 -29.86
CA ASN A 190 28.31 1.84 -31.13
C ASN A 190 26.95 1.12 -30.89
N THR A 191 26.75 0.55 -29.70
CA THR A 191 25.62 -0.35 -29.44
C THR A 191 24.66 0.22 -28.42
N SER A 192 25.07 1.21 -27.63
CA SER A 192 24.31 1.70 -26.50
C SER A 192 24.41 3.22 -26.34
N VAL A 193 23.35 3.81 -25.77
CA VAL A 193 23.39 5.20 -25.30
C VAL A 193 24.07 5.22 -23.95
N ILE A 194 25.22 5.89 -23.85
CA ILE A 194 25.98 6.04 -22.62
C ILE A 194 25.52 7.31 -21.91
N LYS A 195 25.09 7.20 -20.68
CA LYS A 195 24.81 8.33 -19.78
C LYS A 195 25.79 8.33 -18.62
N GLN A 196 26.36 9.50 -18.32
CA GLN A 196 27.14 9.67 -17.11
C GLN A 196 26.19 9.74 -15.91
N ALA A 197 26.42 8.95 -14.88
CA ALA A 197 25.70 9.10 -13.62
C ALA A 197 25.95 10.51 -13.04
N CYS A 198 24.89 11.16 -12.56
CA CYS A 198 25.03 12.49 -12.00
C CYS A 198 25.95 12.47 -10.77
N PRO A 199 26.91 13.40 -10.64
CA PRO A 199 27.87 13.39 -9.51
C PRO A 199 27.22 13.48 -8.13
N LYS A 200 25.99 14.00 -8.06
CA LYS A 200 25.20 14.11 -6.83
C LYS A 200 24.50 12.80 -6.44
N ILE A 201 24.46 11.80 -7.32
CA ILE A 201 23.80 10.51 -7.07
C ILE A 201 24.68 9.66 -6.15
N SER A 202 24.12 9.19 -5.06
CA SER A 202 24.73 8.18 -4.20
C SER A 202 24.22 6.80 -4.59
N PHE A 203 25.14 5.84 -4.78
CA PHE A 203 24.82 4.43 -5.04
C PHE A 203 24.74 3.59 -3.76
N GLN A 204 24.83 4.22 -2.59
CA GLN A 204 24.76 3.50 -1.31
C GLN A 204 23.34 2.95 -1.13
N PRO A 205 23.16 1.63 -1.03
CA PRO A 205 21.85 1.03 -0.84
C PRO A 205 21.32 1.34 0.56
N ILE A 206 20.07 1.77 0.61
CA ILE A 206 19.34 2.00 1.86
C ILE A 206 18.33 0.88 2.06
N PRO A 207 18.00 0.51 3.29
CA PRO A 207 16.98 -0.49 3.55
C PRO A 207 15.62 -0.03 3.02
N LEU A 208 14.99 -0.86 2.20
CA LEU A 208 13.65 -0.68 1.68
C LEU A 208 12.72 -1.72 2.28
N HIS A 209 11.56 -1.28 2.74
CA HIS A 209 10.50 -2.16 3.20
C HIS A 209 9.42 -2.20 2.14
N TYR A 210 9.02 -3.39 1.72
CA TYR A 210 7.88 -3.58 0.83
C TYR A 210 6.63 -3.81 1.67
N CYS A 211 5.62 -3.00 1.43
CA CYS A 211 4.39 -3.01 2.20
C CYS A 211 3.20 -3.37 1.33
N ALA A 212 2.29 -4.14 1.88
CA ALA A 212 1.04 -4.49 1.21
C ALA A 212 0.05 -3.34 1.27
N PRO A 213 -0.70 -3.08 0.17
CA PRO A 213 -1.81 -2.14 0.19
C PRO A 213 -2.97 -2.67 1.03
N ALA A 214 -3.94 -1.80 1.34
CA ALA A 214 -5.15 -2.21 2.04
C ALA A 214 -5.89 -3.32 1.29
N GLY A 215 -6.42 -4.29 2.01
CA GLY A 215 -7.07 -5.48 1.45
C GLY A 215 -6.11 -6.62 1.10
N PHE A 216 -4.81 -6.42 1.30
CA PHE A 216 -3.77 -7.43 1.13
C PHE A 216 -2.95 -7.56 2.41
N ALA A 217 -2.30 -8.68 2.56
CA ALA A 217 -1.40 -8.94 3.67
C ALA A 217 -0.14 -9.65 3.17
N ILE A 218 0.93 -9.49 3.92
CA ILE A 218 2.16 -10.24 3.70
C ILE A 218 2.26 -11.30 4.78
N LEU A 219 2.36 -12.56 4.36
CA LEU A 219 2.63 -13.68 5.23
C LEU A 219 4.13 -13.93 5.28
N LYS A 220 4.65 -14.19 6.46
CA LYS A 220 6.05 -14.45 6.72
C LYS A 220 6.22 -15.84 7.30
N CYS A 221 7.06 -16.67 6.67
CA CYS A 221 7.47 -17.93 7.24
C CYS A 221 8.57 -17.70 8.28
N ARG A 222 8.36 -18.21 9.49
CA ARG A 222 9.28 -18.06 10.63
C ARG A 222 10.06 -19.33 10.94
N ASP A 223 9.98 -20.35 10.09
CA ASP A 223 10.74 -21.58 10.27
C ASP A 223 12.22 -21.31 9.99
N ASN A 224 13.09 -21.58 10.96
CA ASN A 224 14.53 -21.25 10.87
C ASN A 224 15.26 -22.03 9.76
N LYS A 225 14.77 -23.21 9.42
CA LYS A 225 15.36 -24.10 8.39
C LYS A 225 14.51 -24.18 7.13
N PHE A 226 13.69 -23.17 6.87
CA PHE A 226 12.83 -23.19 5.70
C PHE A 226 13.63 -23.24 4.40
N ASN A 227 13.33 -24.23 3.55
CA ASN A 227 14.06 -24.47 2.29
C ASN A 227 13.57 -23.63 1.10
N GLY A 228 12.60 -22.74 1.30
CA GLY A 228 12.06 -21.86 0.28
C GLY A 228 10.82 -22.38 -0.43
N THR A 229 10.51 -23.67 -0.35
CA THR A 229 9.35 -24.28 -1.01
C THR A 229 8.63 -25.23 -0.06
N GLY A 230 7.31 -25.34 -0.23
CA GLY A 230 6.50 -26.26 0.56
C GLY A 230 5.82 -25.60 1.77
N PRO A 231 5.23 -26.43 2.66
CA PRO A 231 4.49 -25.95 3.81
C PRO A 231 5.40 -25.32 4.86
N CYS A 232 4.95 -24.23 5.44
CA CYS A 232 5.51 -23.58 6.61
C CYS A 232 4.49 -23.63 7.74
N GLU A 233 4.90 -24.14 8.91
CA GLU A 233 4.00 -24.34 10.06
C GLU A 233 3.98 -23.12 11.01
N ASN A 234 5.05 -22.35 11.03
CA ASN A 234 5.15 -21.14 11.84
C ASN A 234 5.03 -19.90 10.98
N VAL A 235 3.79 -19.48 10.76
CA VAL A 235 3.45 -18.33 9.90
C VAL A 235 3.07 -17.14 10.74
N SER A 236 3.48 -15.97 10.34
CA SER A 236 3.01 -14.70 10.88
C SER A 236 2.55 -13.76 9.77
N THR A 237 1.73 -12.79 10.12
CA THR A 237 1.37 -11.71 9.19
C THR A 237 2.10 -10.44 9.58
N VAL A 238 2.60 -9.74 8.56
CA VAL A 238 3.29 -8.46 8.69
C VAL A 238 2.67 -7.47 7.70
N GLN A 239 2.71 -6.19 8.04
CA GLN A 239 2.28 -5.14 7.12
C GLN A 239 3.36 -4.86 6.07
N CYS A 240 4.63 -4.87 6.48
CA CYS A 240 5.78 -4.63 5.64
C CYS A 240 6.84 -5.69 5.86
N THR A 241 7.68 -5.92 4.86
CA THR A 241 8.88 -6.75 4.99
C THR A 241 9.90 -6.08 5.93
N HIS A 242 10.91 -6.82 6.36
CA HIS A 242 12.07 -6.21 6.99
C HIS A 242 12.80 -5.28 6.02
N GLY A 243 13.69 -4.43 6.50
CA GLY A 243 14.52 -3.57 5.65
C GLY A 243 15.46 -4.40 4.78
N ILE A 244 15.20 -4.40 3.48
CA ILE A 244 16.01 -5.12 2.49
C ILE A 244 16.90 -4.11 1.80
N ARG A 245 18.21 -4.29 1.90
CA ARG A 245 19.18 -3.49 1.16
C ARG A 245 19.29 -4.02 -0.26
N PRO A 246 18.95 -3.21 -1.28
CA PRO A 246 19.02 -3.65 -2.68
C PRO A 246 20.48 -3.64 -3.18
N VAL A 247 21.32 -4.47 -2.62
CA VAL A 247 22.72 -4.58 -3.01
C VAL A 247 22.84 -5.30 -4.34
N VAL A 248 23.42 -4.63 -5.32
CA VAL A 248 23.69 -5.19 -6.63
C VAL A 248 25.09 -5.82 -6.61
N SER A 249 25.15 -7.14 -6.60
CA SER A 249 26.41 -7.90 -6.62
C SER A 249 26.25 -9.19 -7.40
N THR A 250 27.33 -9.80 -7.79
CA THR A 250 27.37 -11.12 -8.42
C THR A 250 28.23 -12.06 -7.62
N GLN A 251 27.96 -13.35 -7.70
CA GLN A 251 28.64 -14.45 -7.01
C GLN A 251 28.48 -14.44 -5.49
N LEU A 252 28.83 -13.36 -4.83
CA LEU A 252 28.73 -13.20 -3.37
C LEU A 252 27.58 -12.25 -3.03
N LEU A 253 26.72 -12.65 -2.09
CA LEU A 253 25.65 -11.82 -1.58
C LEU A 253 26.16 -11.01 -0.39
N LEU A 254 26.05 -9.68 -0.49
CA LEU A 254 26.63 -8.76 0.48
C LEU A 254 25.52 -8.12 1.35
N ASN A 255 25.81 -7.94 2.63
CA ASN A 255 24.99 -7.18 3.58
C ASN A 255 23.52 -7.65 3.66
N GLY A 256 23.28 -8.91 3.39
CA GLY A 256 21.95 -9.52 3.49
C GLY A 256 21.65 -10.10 4.88
N SER A 257 20.56 -10.84 4.97
CA SER A 257 20.14 -11.53 6.19
C SER A 257 20.92 -12.83 6.38
N LEU A 258 21.22 -13.15 7.64
CA LEU A 258 21.87 -14.39 8.05
C LEU A 258 20.84 -15.43 8.48
N ALA A 259 21.17 -16.71 8.30
CA ALA A 259 20.42 -17.80 8.88
C ALA A 259 20.62 -17.84 10.41
N GLU A 260 19.59 -18.22 11.16
CA GLU A 260 19.64 -18.18 12.62
C GLU A 260 20.45 -19.32 13.25
N GLU A 261 20.32 -20.54 12.73
CA GLU A 261 20.95 -21.73 13.31
C GLU A 261 22.14 -22.24 12.49
N GLU A 262 21.89 -22.64 11.26
CA GLU A 262 22.84 -23.28 10.38
C GLU A 262 22.75 -22.75 8.94
N ILE A 263 23.75 -23.02 8.13
CA ILE A 263 23.76 -22.66 6.72
C ILE A 263 22.59 -23.34 6.02
N VAL A 264 21.83 -22.58 5.24
CA VAL A 264 20.71 -23.09 4.46
C VAL A 264 21.03 -22.95 2.98
N ILE A 265 20.80 -24.02 2.24
CA ILE A 265 20.93 -24.04 0.78
C ILE A 265 19.56 -24.20 0.14
N ARG A 266 19.30 -23.40 -0.89
CA ARG A 266 18.01 -23.35 -1.58
C ARG A 266 18.18 -23.47 -3.08
N SER A 267 17.41 -24.34 -3.71
CA SER A 267 17.31 -24.42 -5.16
C SER A 267 15.90 -24.81 -5.57
N GLU A 268 15.45 -24.36 -6.74
CA GLU A 268 14.17 -24.77 -7.31
C GLU A 268 14.11 -26.28 -7.53
N ASN A 269 15.23 -26.84 -8.03
CA ASN A 269 15.39 -28.27 -8.22
C ASN A 269 16.88 -28.65 -8.18
N PHE A 270 17.30 -29.34 -7.13
CA PHE A 270 18.68 -29.79 -6.97
C PHE A 270 19.12 -30.85 -8.00
N THR A 271 18.18 -31.55 -8.65
CA THR A 271 18.51 -32.49 -9.72
C THR A 271 18.80 -31.82 -11.05
N ASN A 272 18.25 -30.63 -11.26
CA ASN A 272 18.46 -29.84 -12.46
C ASN A 272 19.67 -28.92 -12.28
N ASN A 273 20.78 -29.21 -12.97
CA ASN A 273 22.00 -28.40 -12.91
C ASN A 273 21.85 -26.98 -13.51
N ALA A 274 20.81 -26.74 -14.29
CA ALA A 274 20.51 -25.41 -14.84
C ALA A 274 19.96 -24.45 -13.79
N LYS A 275 19.48 -24.95 -12.64
CA LYS A 275 18.92 -24.13 -11.56
C LYS A 275 20.00 -23.66 -10.62
N SER A 276 20.01 -22.37 -10.34
CA SER A 276 20.94 -21.76 -9.39
C SER A 276 20.69 -22.26 -7.96
N ILE A 277 21.76 -22.36 -7.20
CA ILE A 277 21.73 -22.68 -5.78
C ILE A 277 22.04 -21.41 -5.01
N ILE A 278 21.15 -21.02 -4.13
CA ILE A 278 21.34 -19.89 -3.23
C ILE A 278 21.75 -20.43 -1.86
N VAL A 279 22.90 -19.99 -1.38
CA VAL A 279 23.43 -20.35 -0.06
C VAL A 279 23.25 -19.16 0.87
N GLN A 280 22.63 -19.40 2.01
CA GLN A 280 22.51 -18.40 3.08
C GLN A 280 23.42 -18.82 4.24
N LEU A 281 24.35 -17.93 4.61
CA LEU A 281 25.29 -18.17 5.71
C LEU A 281 24.63 -17.87 7.06
N ASN A 282 25.12 -18.53 8.09
CA ASN A 282 24.75 -18.29 9.49
C ASN A 282 25.67 -17.29 10.20
N LYS A 283 26.89 -17.11 9.66
CA LYS A 283 27.88 -16.13 10.15
C LYS A 283 28.36 -15.25 9.01
N PRO A 284 28.52 -13.95 9.24
CA PRO A 284 29.02 -13.07 8.20
C PRO A 284 30.53 -13.24 8.04
N ILE A 285 31.00 -13.24 6.78
CA ILE A 285 32.42 -13.18 6.47
C ILE A 285 32.78 -11.77 6.04
N LYS A 286 33.74 -11.17 6.72
CA LYS A 286 34.13 -9.78 6.41
C LYS A 286 34.97 -9.73 5.17
N ILE A 287 34.60 -8.86 4.22
CA ILE A 287 35.38 -8.53 3.03
C ILE A 287 35.76 -7.05 3.06
N ASN A 288 37.05 -6.77 3.00
CA ASN A 288 37.58 -5.42 2.98
C ASN A 288 38.18 -5.14 1.61
N CYS A 289 37.65 -4.14 0.93
CA CYS A 289 38.09 -3.77 -0.42
C CYS A 289 38.72 -2.38 -0.42
N THR A 290 39.81 -2.24 -1.13
CA THR A 290 40.62 -1.03 -1.15
C THR A 290 41.07 -0.71 -2.57
N ARG A 291 40.97 0.57 -2.96
CA ARG A 291 41.72 1.16 -4.06
C ARG A 291 42.79 2.06 -3.46
N PRO A 292 44.03 1.60 -3.40
CA PRO A 292 45.11 2.34 -2.70
C PRO A 292 45.58 3.57 -3.45
N SER A 293 45.35 3.63 -4.77
CA SER A 293 45.73 4.76 -5.60
C SER A 293 44.90 6.01 -5.30
N ASN A 294 45.58 7.17 -5.33
CA ASN A 294 44.94 8.45 -5.21
C ASN A 294 44.60 9.01 -6.60
N ASN A 295 43.34 8.81 -7.02
CA ASN A 295 42.87 9.29 -8.31
C ASN A 295 42.46 10.75 -8.24
N THR A 296 42.75 11.50 -9.28
CA THR A 296 42.27 12.89 -9.46
C THR A 296 41.09 12.89 -10.45
N ARG A 297 40.10 13.71 -10.16
CA ARG A 297 38.93 13.88 -11.04
C ARG A 297 39.08 15.15 -11.84
N LYS A 298 39.04 15.04 -13.18
CA LYS A 298 39.09 16.13 -14.13
C LYS A 298 37.72 16.39 -14.72
N SER A 299 37.35 17.67 -14.84
CA SER A 299 36.12 18.08 -15.50
C SER A 299 36.38 18.54 -16.92
N ILE A 300 35.71 17.95 -17.90
CA ILE A 300 35.75 18.28 -19.30
C ILE A 300 34.43 18.93 -19.71
N HIS A 301 34.46 20.22 -20.04
CA HIS A 301 33.23 20.95 -20.36
C HIS A 301 32.65 20.52 -21.73
N MET A 302 31.31 20.24 -21.72
CA MET A 302 30.54 19.85 -22.89
C MET A 302 29.61 20.93 -23.43
N GLY A 303 29.47 22.03 -22.69
CA GLY A 303 28.57 23.13 -22.99
C GLY A 303 28.03 23.77 -21.70
N PRO A 304 27.14 24.73 -21.79
CA PRO A 304 26.61 25.42 -20.60
C PRO A 304 26.00 24.44 -19.59
N GLY A 305 26.54 24.43 -18.38
CA GLY A 305 26.05 23.58 -17.31
C GLY A 305 26.27 22.08 -17.45
N ARG A 306 27.03 21.62 -18.47
CA ARG A 306 27.33 20.20 -18.70
C ARG A 306 28.82 19.93 -18.68
N ALA A 307 29.24 18.98 -17.87
CA ALA A 307 30.59 18.53 -17.77
C ALA A 307 30.67 17.00 -17.74
N TRP A 308 31.70 16.47 -18.40
CA TRP A 308 32.11 15.10 -18.28
C TRP A 308 33.24 14.98 -17.26
N PHE A 309 33.09 14.09 -16.30
CA PHE A 309 34.12 13.85 -15.29
C PHE A 309 34.93 12.63 -15.71
N ALA A 310 36.23 12.83 -15.85
CA ALA A 310 37.16 11.78 -16.23
C ALA A 310 38.30 11.70 -15.22
N THR A 311 39.05 10.61 -15.21
CA THR A 311 40.26 10.48 -14.42
C THR A 311 41.36 11.33 -15.05
N GLY A 312 41.89 12.27 -14.29
CA GLY A 312 42.94 13.20 -14.75
C GLY A 312 44.33 12.63 -14.55
N ASP A 313 44.65 12.18 -13.34
CA ASP A 313 45.95 11.63 -12.98
C ASP A 313 45.81 10.63 -11.81
N ILE A 314 46.76 9.75 -11.67
CA ILE A 314 46.84 8.76 -10.60
C ILE A 314 48.15 8.95 -9.87
N THR A 315 48.08 9.22 -8.57
CA THR A 315 49.21 9.48 -7.70
C THR A 315 49.23 8.54 -6.48
N GLY A 316 50.33 8.54 -5.77
CA GLY A 316 50.46 7.73 -4.55
C GLY A 316 50.77 6.26 -4.85
N ASN A 317 50.13 5.36 -4.13
CA ASN A 317 50.37 3.92 -4.26
C ASN A 317 49.75 3.38 -5.56
N ILE A 318 50.55 3.00 -6.55
CA ILE A 318 50.16 2.57 -7.88
C ILE A 318 49.85 1.05 -7.92
N ARG A 319 49.33 0.48 -6.84
CA ARG A 319 48.90 -0.90 -6.81
C ARG A 319 47.49 -1.05 -7.30
N LYS A 320 47.16 -2.27 -7.79
CA LYS A 320 45.79 -2.63 -8.17
C LYS A 320 44.86 -2.55 -6.99
N ALA A 321 43.62 -2.29 -7.26
CA ALA A 321 42.56 -2.48 -6.25
C ALA A 321 42.51 -3.96 -5.84
N TYR A 322 42.18 -4.20 -4.59
CA TYR A 322 42.11 -5.57 -4.05
C TYR A 322 41.07 -5.67 -2.94
N CYS A 323 40.60 -6.90 -2.72
CA CYS A 323 39.76 -7.25 -1.58
C CYS A 323 40.47 -8.30 -0.72
N THR A 324 40.35 -8.21 0.59
CA THR A 324 40.92 -9.17 1.54
C THR A 324 39.81 -9.89 2.29
N ILE A 325 39.99 -11.21 2.42
CA ILE A 325 39.08 -12.10 3.15
C ILE A 325 39.91 -12.99 4.06
N ASN A 326 39.45 -13.20 5.28
CA ASN A 326 40.11 -14.13 6.20
C ASN A 326 40.01 -15.57 5.66
N LYS A 327 41.14 -16.22 5.50
CA LYS A 327 41.26 -17.55 4.90
C LYS A 327 40.65 -18.64 5.78
N THR A 328 40.80 -18.55 7.08
CA THR A 328 40.25 -19.54 8.02
C THR A 328 38.74 -19.46 8.04
N ASP A 329 38.16 -18.25 8.15
CA ASP A 329 36.73 -18.08 8.18
C ASP A 329 36.07 -18.55 6.88
N TRP A 330 36.72 -18.29 5.74
CA TRP A 330 36.25 -18.77 4.45
C TRP A 330 36.26 -20.29 4.31
N ASN A 331 37.37 -20.94 4.70
CA ASN A 331 37.52 -22.39 4.61
C ASN A 331 36.54 -23.11 5.56
N ASP A 332 36.37 -22.60 6.77
CA ASP A 332 35.39 -23.15 7.72
C ASP A 332 33.97 -23.07 7.18
N THR A 333 33.64 -21.95 6.55
CA THR A 333 32.35 -21.75 5.90
C THR A 333 32.15 -22.68 4.71
N LEU A 334 33.17 -22.86 3.85
CA LEU A 334 33.10 -23.83 2.75
C LEU A 334 32.90 -25.25 3.26
N LYS A 335 33.56 -25.64 4.36
CA LYS A 335 33.36 -26.93 4.99
C LYS A 335 31.91 -27.15 5.42
N GLU A 336 31.29 -26.16 6.04
CA GLU A 336 29.86 -26.23 6.42
C GLU A 336 28.96 -26.32 5.18
N ILE A 337 29.24 -25.56 4.11
CA ILE A 337 28.51 -25.64 2.84
C ILE A 337 28.62 -27.03 2.21
N VAL A 338 29.83 -27.59 2.17
CA VAL A 338 30.06 -28.95 1.66
C VAL A 338 29.24 -29.99 2.42
N ASN A 339 29.16 -29.88 3.75
CA ASN A 339 28.37 -30.80 4.56
C ASN A 339 26.88 -30.68 4.20
N LYS A 340 26.39 -29.48 4.03
CA LYS A 340 24.97 -29.24 3.61
C LYS A 340 24.69 -29.75 2.20
N LEU A 341 25.58 -29.53 1.27
CA LEU A 341 25.44 -30.07 -0.08
C LEU A 341 25.42 -31.61 -0.08
N ARG A 342 26.29 -32.23 0.70
CA ARG A 342 26.28 -33.68 0.85
C ARG A 342 24.98 -34.21 1.44
N GLU A 343 24.43 -33.57 2.45
CA GLU A 343 23.11 -33.93 3.00
C GLU A 343 22.01 -33.92 1.91
N GLN A 344 21.98 -32.93 1.03
CA GLN A 344 21.00 -32.83 -0.03
C GLN A 344 21.15 -33.96 -1.09
N PHE A 345 22.38 -34.38 -1.40
CA PHE A 345 22.62 -35.43 -2.39
C PHE A 345 22.50 -36.82 -1.75
N LYS A 346 22.86 -37.00 -0.47
CA LYS A 346 22.68 -38.28 0.26
C LYS A 346 21.21 -38.73 0.33
N LEU A 347 20.29 -37.77 0.50
CA LEU A 347 18.87 -38.05 0.55
C LEU A 347 18.32 -38.66 -0.76
N ARG A 348 19.03 -38.51 -1.87
CA ARG A 348 18.59 -38.96 -3.20
C ARG A 348 19.35 -40.14 -3.78
N GLU A 349 20.65 -40.23 -3.53
CA GLU A 349 21.55 -41.22 -4.23
C GLU A 349 22.48 -41.88 -3.22
N GLN A 350 22.21 -42.47 -2.24
CA GLN A 350 22.98 -43.31 -1.29
C GLN A 350 24.53 -43.29 -1.35
N PHE A 351 25.19 -42.41 -2.17
CA PHE A 351 26.63 -42.34 -2.35
C PHE A 351 27.23 -41.05 -1.81
N ASN A 352 28.37 -41.16 -1.20
CA ASN A 352 29.21 -40.04 -0.79
C ASN A 352 30.00 -39.53 -1.99
N LYS A 353 29.69 -38.29 -2.41
CA LYS A 353 30.38 -37.66 -3.55
C LYS A 353 31.47 -36.70 -3.09
N THR A 354 32.56 -36.66 -3.85
CA THR A 354 33.59 -35.62 -3.72
C THR A 354 33.05 -34.32 -4.27
N ILE A 355 33.14 -33.25 -3.49
CA ILE A 355 32.68 -31.92 -3.89
C ILE A 355 33.88 -31.07 -4.28
N VAL A 356 33.87 -30.49 -5.46
CA VAL A 356 34.90 -29.61 -5.98
C VAL A 356 34.32 -28.23 -6.20
N PHE A 357 34.97 -27.21 -5.65
CA PHE A 357 34.74 -25.82 -6.02
C PHE A 357 35.74 -25.41 -7.11
N ASN A 358 35.26 -24.83 -8.17
CA ASN A 358 36.08 -24.35 -9.27
C ASN A 358 35.66 -22.91 -9.65
N GLN A 359 36.57 -22.22 -10.29
CA GLN A 359 36.27 -20.87 -10.82
C GLN A 359 35.12 -20.87 -11.81
N SER A 360 34.56 -19.68 -12.08
CA SER A 360 33.54 -19.51 -13.12
C SER A 360 34.09 -20.03 -14.46
N SER A 361 33.20 -20.69 -15.23
CA SER A 361 33.56 -21.35 -16.49
C SER A 361 33.89 -20.40 -17.64
N GLY A 362 33.56 -19.10 -17.53
CA GLY A 362 33.75 -18.10 -18.56
C GLY A 362 32.50 -17.30 -18.86
N GLY A 363 32.62 -16.30 -19.69
CA GLY A 363 31.55 -15.38 -20.05
C GLY A 363 32.00 -13.93 -19.93
N ASP A 364 31.04 -13.04 -19.82
CA ASP A 364 31.28 -11.61 -19.60
C ASP A 364 31.90 -11.36 -18.21
N PRO A 365 32.72 -10.31 -18.05
CA PRO A 365 33.32 -9.98 -16.74
C PRO A 365 32.30 -9.85 -15.62
N GLU A 366 31.10 -9.42 -15.93
CA GLU A 366 30.00 -9.27 -14.99
C GLU A 366 29.54 -10.59 -14.35
N ILE A 367 29.75 -11.71 -15.03
CA ILE A 367 29.41 -13.06 -14.55
C ILE A 367 30.62 -13.79 -13.98
N VAL A 368 31.76 -13.66 -14.62
CA VAL A 368 33.00 -14.38 -14.29
C VAL A 368 33.65 -13.86 -13.00
N MET A 369 33.43 -12.57 -12.69
CA MET A 369 34.03 -11.89 -11.55
C MET A 369 32.97 -11.51 -10.52
N HIS A 370 33.39 -11.36 -9.28
CA HIS A 370 32.58 -10.75 -8.26
C HIS A 370 32.49 -9.25 -8.51
N THR A 371 31.31 -8.78 -8.86
CA THR A 371 31.06 -7.37 -9.16
C THR A 371 30.22 -6.73 -8.06
N PHE A 372 30.57 -5.54 -7.65
CA PHE A 372 29.86 -4.77 -6.63
C PHE A 372 30.20 -3.29 -6.72
N ASN A 373 29.47 -2.45 -6.05
CA ASN A 373 29.73 -1.04 -5.90
C ASN A 373 30.40 -0.75 -4.56
N CYS A 374 31.52 -0.05 -4.59
CA CYS A 374 32.25 0.36 -3.41
C CYS A 374 32.61 1.84 -3.50
N GLY A 375 32.04 2.64 -2.62
CA GLY A 375 32.30 4.08 -2.57
C GLY A 375 31.94 4.86 -3.84
N GLY A 376 31.05 4.31 -4.69
CA GLY A 376 30.63 4.88 -5.97
C GLY A 376 31.39 4.34 -7.20
N GLU A 377 32.40 3.52 -6.99
CA GLU A 377 33.17 2.83 -8.04
C GLU A 377 32.70 1.37 -8.16
N PHE A 378 32.69 0.84 -9.39
CA PHE A 378 32.29 -0.52 -9.68
C PHE A 378 33.51 -1.44 -9.76
N PHE A 379 33.63 -2.32 -8.80
CA PHE A 379 34.72 -3.28 -8.66
C PHE A 379 34.37 -4.61 -9.33
N TYR A 380 35.38 -5.17 -10.01
CA TYR A 380 35.34 -6.48 -10.64
C TYR A 380 36.51 -7.29 -10.08
N CYS A 381 36.22 -8.16 -9.14
CA CYS A 381 37.23 -8.90 -8.39
C CYS A 381 37.29 -10.36 -8.84
N ASN A 382 38.52 -10.86 -9.05
CA ASN A 382 38.76 -12.25 -9.39
C ASN A 382 38.63 -13.12 -8.15
N THR A 383 37.68 -14.03 -8.17
CA THR A 383 37.36 -14.95 -7.06
C THR A 383 37.97 -16.35 -7.19
N THR A 384 38.87 -16.56 -8.13
CA THR A 384 39.48 -17.88 -8.37
C THR A 384 40.11 -18.50 -7.11
N GLN A 385 40.73 -17.69 -6.25
CA GLN A 385 41.33 -18.15 -5.00
C GLN A 385 40.30 -18.67 -3.98
N LEU A 386 39.08 -18.16 -4.02
CA LEU A 386 37.99 -18.55 -3.13
C LEU A 386 37.37 -19.90 -3.52
N PHE A 387 37.32 -20.17 -4.83
CA PHE A 387 36.69 -21.34 -5.41
C PHE A 387 37.73 -22.26 -6.05
N ASN A 388 38.69 -22.69 -5.30
CA ASN A 388 39.74 -23.60 -5.73
C ASN A 388 40.06 -24.60 -4.60
N SER A 389 39.17 -25.59 -4.44
CA SER A 389 39.29 -26.60 -3.39
C SER A 389 38.54 -27.88 -3.77
N THR A 390 39.10 -29.03 -3.31
CA THR A 390 38.48 -30.35 -3.45
C THR A 390 38.24 -30.93 -2.06
N TRP A 391 37.03 -31.42 -1.84
CA TRP A 391 36.56 -31.93 -0.55
C TRP A 391 36.21 -33.41 -0.71
N HIS A 392 37.08 -34.27 -0.23
CA HIS A 392 36.94 -35.74 -0.30
C HIS A 392 35.97 -36.26 0.76
N ASP A 393 35.40 -37.41 0.49
CA ASP A 393 34.43 -38.06 1.38
C ASP A 393 35.00 -38.39 2.77
N ASN A 394 36.29 -38.73 2.84
CA ASN A 394 37.00 -39.02 4.10
C ASN A 394 37.24 -37.78 5.00
N GLY A 395 36.71 -36.63 4.64
CA GLY A 395 36.88 -35.38 5.40
C GLY A 395 38.20 -34.65 5.13
N THR A 396 39.06 -35.20 4.25
CA THR A 396 40.26 -34.50 3.79
C THR A 396 39.92 -33.48 2.75
N TRP A 397 40.65 -32.39 2.73
CA TRP A 397 40.46 -31.35 1.67
C TRP A 397 41.83 -30.94 1.11
N GLU A 398 41.84 -30.65 -0.16
CA GLU A 398 42.98 -30.13 -0.89
C GLU A 398 42.64 -28.72 -1.36
N GLY A 399 43.54 -27.76 -1.11
CA GLY A 399 43.35 -26.37 -1.49
C GLY A 399 44.66 -25.57 -1.37
N ASN A 400 44.65 -24.31 -1.70
CA ASN A 400 45.80 -23.42 -1.65
C ASN A 400 46.46 -23.38 -0.26
N SER A 401 47.63 -23.98 -0.12
CA SER A 401 48.41 -24.08 1.10
C SER A 401 49.34 -22.87 1.33
N VAL A 402 49.12 -21.74 0.69
CA VAL A 402 49.96 -20.53 0.89
C VAL A 402 49.84 -20.08 2.36
N ASN A 403 50.98 -19.83 2.98
CA ASN A 403 51.14 -19.46 4.40
C ASN A 403 50.59 -18.06 4.76
N SER A 404 49.68 -17.51 4.00
CA SER A 404 49.03 -16.22 4.25
C SER A 404 47.75 -16.41 5.10
N THR A 405 47.52 -15.51 6.04
CA THR A 405 46.32 -15.49 6.88
C THR A 405 45.07 -15.01 6.11
N ASN A 406 45.26 -14.26 5.02
CA ASN A 406 44.20 -13.70 4.23
C ASN A 406 44.35 -14.08 2.76
N PHE A 407 43.20 -14.25 2.08
CA PHE A 407 43.11 -14.20 0.63
C PHE A 407 43.12 -12.75 0.17
N THR A 408 43.93 -12.47 -0.85
CA THR A 408 43.94 -11.16 -1.53
C THR A 408 43.42 -11.35 -2.95
N LEU A 409 42.24 -10.84 -3.20
CA LEU A 409 41.59 -10.93 -4.49
C LEU A 409 41.95 -9.71 -5.33
N PRO A 410 42.59 -9.86 -6.51
CA PRO A 410 42.87 -8.72 -7.37
C PRO A 410 41.58 -8.21 -8.01
N CYS A 411 41.39 -6.91 -7.99
CA CYS A 411 40.22 -6.24 -8.53
C CYS A 411 40.57 -5.27 -9.64
N ARG A 412 39.66 -5.12 -10.60
CA ARG A 412 39.69 -4.08 -11.61
C ARG A 412 38.49 -3.16 -11.41
N ILE A 413 38.66 -1.89 -11.76
CA ILE A 413 37.59 -0.89 -11.69
C ILE A 413 37.16 -0.53 -13.09
N LYS A 414 35.88 -0.67 -13.38
CA LYS A 414 35.28 -0.38 -14.67
C LYS A 414 34.36 0.83 -14.55
N GLN A 415 34.45 1.76 -15.48
CA GLN A 415 33.64 2.97 -15.48
C GLN A 415 32.41 2.85 -16.39
N ILE A 416 32.51 2.14 -17.52
CA ILE A 416 31.39 1.90 -18.42
C ILE A 416 30.74 0.55 -18.08
N ILE A 417 29.50 0.58 -17.63
CA ILE A 417 28.81 -0.58 -17.10
C ILE A 417 27.51 -0.79 -17.88
N ASN A 418 27.30 -1.99 -18.36
CA ASN A 418 26.01 -2.44 -18.88
C ASN A 418 25.17 -2.99 -17.75
N MET A 419 24.33 -2.13 -17.18
CA MET A 419 23.44 -2.54 -16.08
C MET A 419 22.35 -3.48 -16.58
N TRP A 420 22.05 -4.48 -15.77
CA TRP A 420 20.93 -5.42 -15.97
C TRP A 420 20.99 -6.20 -17.29
N GLN A 421 22.12 -6.17 -17.99
CA GLN A 421 22.29 -6.78 -19.32
C GLN A 421 21.28 -6.26 -20.36
N GLU A 422 20.72 -5.07 -20.15
CA GLU A 422 19.85 -4.43 -21.13
C GLU A 422 20.62 -3.99 -22.37
N VAL A 423 20.18 -4.40 -23.52
CA VAL A 423 20.75 -3.97 -24.81
C VAL A 423 20.38 -2.52 -25.06
N GLY A 424 21.37 -1.70 -25.41
CA GLY A 424 21.14 -0.31 -25.80
C GLY A 424 21.27 0.73 -24.68
N LYS A 425 21.56 0.31 -23.45
CA LYS A 425 21.79 1.23 -22.31
C LYS A 425 23.11 0.92 -21.62
N ALA A 426 23.93 1.94 -21.39
CA ALA A 426 25.15 1.84 -20.58
C ALA A 426 25.28 3.06 -19.66
N ILE A 427 25.92 2.86 -18.54
CA ILE A 427 26.16 3.88 -17.53
C ILE A 427 27.66 4.13 -17.46
N TYR A 428 28.05 5.40 -17.48
CA TYR A 428 29.40 5.82 -17.14
C TYR A 428 29.39 6.28 -15.68
N ALA A 429 30.13 5.57 -14.82
CA ALA A 429 30.31 5.96 -13.43
C ALA A 429 31.43 7.02 -13.38
N PRO A 430 31.17 8.26 -12.91
CA PRO A 430 32.22 9.26 -12.78
C PRO A 430 33.27 8.81 -11.77
N PRO A 431 34.55 9.05 -12.03
CA PRO A 431 35.61 8.62 -11.12
C PRO A 431 35.51 9.33 -9.78
N ILE A 432 35.84 8.63 -8.72
CA ILE A 432 35.86 9.14 -7.35
C ILE A 432 37.30 9.54 -7.03
N ALA A 433 37.49 10.78 -6.60
CA ALA A 433 38.81 11.29 -6.20
C ALA A 433 39.25 10.71 -4.84
N GLY A 434 40.56 10.57 -4.66
CA GLY A 434 41.13 10.04 -3.43
C GLY A 434 41.29 8.52 -3.41
N GLN A 435 41.57 7.97 -2.23
CA GLN A 435 41.60 6.54 -1.94
C GLN A 435 40.20 6.05 -1.55
N ILE A 436 39.90 4.80 -1.86
CA ILE A 436 38.61 4.18 -1.50
C ILE A 436 38.88 2.96 -0.63
N ASN A 437 38.15 2.90 0.49
CA ASN A 437 38.09 1.75 1.38
C ASN A 437 36.63 1.46 1.70
N CYS A 438 36.21 0.21 1.56
CA CYS A 438 34.89 -0.24 1.99
C CYS A 438 34.98 -1.61 2.67
N SER A 439 34.09 -1.83 3.61
CA SER A 439 33.98 -3.09 4.33
C SER A 439 32.54 -3.58 4.20
N SER A 440 32.37 -4.82 3.77
CA SER A 440 31.07 -5.46 3.61
C SER A 440 31.08 -6.83 4.28
N ASN A 441 29.90 -7.36 4.53
CA ASN A 441 29.73 -8.71 5.07
C ASN A 441 29.19 -9.63 3.99
N ILE A 442 29.88 -10.71 3.72
CA ILE A 442 29.37 -11.78 2.85
C ILE A 442 28.37 -12.58 3.66
N THR A 443 27.13 -12.60 3.22
CA THR A 443 26.01 -13.27 3.91
C THR A 443 25.43 -14.42 3.10
N GLY A 444 25.85 -14.58 1.85
CA GLY A 444 25.40 -15.66 1.00
C GLY A 444 26.22 -15.82 -0.25
N LEU A 445 25.93 -16.87 -0.99
CA LEU A 445 26.59 -17.25 -2.23
C LEU A 445 25.54 -17.67 -3.25
N ILE A 446 25.84 -17.44 -4.52
CA ILE A 446 25.09 -18.03 -5.64
C ILE A 446 26.00 -19.02 -6.33
N LEU A 447 25.58 -20.28 -6.38
CA LEU A 447 26.35 -21.37 -6.97
C LEU A 447 25.59 -22.00 -8.14
N THR A 448 26.34 -22.52 -9.09
CA THR A 448 25.86 -23.34 -10.19
C THR A 448 26.59 -24.66 -10.18
N ARG A 449 25.90 -25.74 -10.55
CA ARG A 449 26.48 -27.07 -10.63
C ARG A 449 26.76 -27.44 -12.09
N ASP A 450 27.92 -28.04 -12.33
CA ASP A 450 28.25 -28.59 -13.65
C ASP A 450 27.40 -29.83 -13.91
N GLY A 451 26.88 -29.93 -15.13
CA GLY A 451 26.12 -31.08 -15.62
C GLY A 451 26.86 -31.82 -16.74
N GLY A 452 26.24 -32.84 -17.26
CA GLY A 452 26.72 -33.65 -18.39
C GLY A 452 26.88 -35.12 -18.01
N ASN A 453 27.13 -35.97 -18.99
CA ASN A 453 27.44 -37.37 -18.80
C ASN A 453 28.91 -37.52 -18.45
N SER A 454 29.25 -37.20 -17.20
CA SER A 454 30.57 -37.54 -16.70
C SER A 454 30.66 -39.04 -16.43
N THR A 455 31.71 -39.67 -16.89
CA THR A 455 32.03 -41.10 -16.61
C THR A 455 32.29 -41.28 -15.12
N ASP A 456 32.61 -40.23 -14.40
CA ASP A 456 32.83 -40.24 -12.95
C ASP A 456 31.58 -39.70 -12.21
N GLN A 457 30.68 -40.57 -11.84
CA GLN A 457 29.49 -40.25 -11.03
C GLN A 457 29.84 -39.84 -9.59
N GLU A 458 31.11 -39.86 -9.20
CA GLU A 458 31.58 -39.60 -7.84
C GLU A 458 31.95 -38.14 -7.56
N ILE A 459 32.02 -37.30 -8.59
CA ILE A 459 32.47 -35.91 -8.45
C ILE A 459 31.35 -34.93 -8.82
N GLU A 460 31.09 -33.95 -7.94
CA GLU A 460 30.21 -32.82 -8.22
C GLU A 460 31.02 -31.51 -8.22
N ILE A 461 30.91 -30.73 -9.27
CA ILE A 461 31.64 -29.47 -9.42
C ILE A 461 30.67 -28.31 -9.25
N PHE A 462 30.99 -27.41 -8.32
CA PHE A 462 30.25 -26.18 -8.07
C PHE A 462 31.09 -24.97 -8.45
N ARG A 463 30.45 -24.05 -9.16
CA ARG A 463 31.04 -22.79 -9.62
C ARG A 463 30.25 -21.60 -9.12
N PRO A 464 30.89 -20.46 -8.82
CA PRO A 464 30.16 -19.25 -8.50
C PRO A 464 29.32 -18.84 -9.73
N GLY A 465 28.07 -18.50 -9.44
CA GLY A 465 27.10 -18.04 -10.42
C GLY A 465 26.68 -16.60 -10.16
N GLY A 466 25.79 -16.09 -10.97
CA GLY A 466 25.24 -14.75 -10.83
C GLY A 466 24.79 -14.20 -12.19
N GLY A 467 24.53 -12.91 -12.23
CA GLY A 467 24.09 -12.21 -13.43
C GLY A 467 22.59 -11.95 -13.49
N ASP A 468 21.76 -12.84 -12.99
CA ASP A 468 20.33 -12.55 -12.78
C ASP A 468 20.14 -11.96 -11.37
N MET A 469 19.86 -10.65 -11.31
CA MET A 469 19.67 -9.94 -10.04
C MET A 469 18.44 -10.39 -9.26
N ARG A 470 17.49 -11.07 -9.92
CA ARG A 470 16.33 -11.66 -9.25
C ARG A 470 16.73 -12.65 -8.18
N ASP A 471 17.81 -13.38 -8.37
CA ASP A 471 18.34 -14.33 -7.36
C ASP A 471 18.84 -13.59 -6.11
N ASN A 472 19.38 -12.40 -6.25
CA ASN A 472 19.75 -11.55 -5.12
C ASN A 472 18.50 -11.15 -4.32
N TRP A 473 17.41 -10.82 -5.00
CA TRP A 473 16.16 -10.46 -4.33
C TRP A 473 15.46 -11.67 -3.72
N ARG A 474 15.55 -12.84 -4.36
CA ARG A 474 15.02 -14.09 -3.82
C ARG A 474 15.69 -14.47 -2.51
N SER A 475 16.97 -14.19 -2.35
CA SER A 475 17.70 -14.48 -1.12
C SER A 475 17.15 -13.77 0.11
N GLU A 476 16.42 -12.67 -0.08
CA GLU A 476 15.80 -11.88 0.99
C GLU A 476 14.28 -12.05 1.06
N LEU A 477 13.63 -12.23 -0.08
CA LEU A 477 12.16 -12.33 -0.18
C LEU A 477 11.63 -13.76 -0.07
N TYR A 478 12.48 -14.75 0.17
CA TYR A 478 12.10 -16.17 0.20
C TYR A 478 11.06 -16.53 1.26
N LYS A 479 11.01 -15.79 2.35
CA LYS A 479 10.11 -16.01 3.48
C LYS A 479 8.80 -15.26 3.41
N TYR A 480 8.56 -14.47 2.37
CA TYR A 480 7.36 -13.64 2.24
C TYR A 480 6.44 -14.12 1.14
N LYS A 481 5.15 -13.94 1.36
CA LYS A 481 4.09 -14.23 0.41
C LYS A 481 3.00 -13.16 0.51
N VAL A 482 2.57 -12.65 -0.62
CA VAL A 482 1.45 -11.70 -0.68
C VAL A 482 0.16 -12.46 -0.89
N VAL A 483 -0.83 -12.13 -0.08
CA VAL A 483 -2.17 -12.70 -0.16
C VAL A 483 -3.21 -11.59 -0.18
N LYS A 484 -4.31 -11.86 -0.90
CA LYS A 484 -5.49 -11.00 -0.89
C LYS A 484 -6.44 -11.48 0.20
N ILE A 485 -6.90 -10.57 1.03
CA ILE A 485 -7.92 -10.87 2.04
C ILE A 485 -9.29 -10.91 1.36
N GLU A 486 -10.03 -11.96 1.60
CA GLU A 486 -11.40 -12.13 1.17
C GLU A 486 -12.33 -12.13 2.39
N PRO A 487 -12.77 -10.93 2.83
CA PRO A 487 -13.47 -10.79 4.10
C PRO A 487 -14.93 -11.27 4.07
N LEU A 488 -15.49 -11.51 2.89
CA LEU A 488 -16.88 -11.90 2.72
C LEU A 488 -17.01 -13.43 2.73
N GLY A 489 -17.70 -13.97 3.73
CA GLY A 489 -17.96 -15.39 3.87
C GLY A 489 -19.41 -15.70 4.13
N VAL A 490 -19.86 -16.85 3.70
CA VAL A 490 -21.21 -17.37 3.95
C VAL A 490 -21.14 -18.71 4.66
N ALA A 491 -22.00 -18.89 5.63
CA ALA A 491 -22.04 -20.13 6.41
C ALA A 491 -23.47 -20.43 6.88
N PRO A 492 -23.84 -21.72 7.13
CA PRO A 492 -25.14 -22.06 7.62
C PRO A 492 -25.28 -21.75 9.11
N THR A 493 -26.42 -21.19 9.49
CA THR A 493 -26.82 -20.97 10.89
C THR A 493 -28.28 -21.28 11.09
N LYS A 494 -28.71 -21.40 12.34
CA LYS A 494 -30.13 -21.57 12.71
C LYS A 494 -30.91 -20.25 12.62
N ALA A 495 -30.24 -19.12 12.47
CA ALA A 495 -30.86 -17.81 12.44
C ALA A 495 -31.43 -17.47 11.05
N LYS A 496 -32.69 -17.05 11.02
CA LYS A 496 -33.39 -16.57 9.82
C LYS A 496 -33.65 -15.08 9.93
N ARG A 497 -33.52 -14.33 8.80
CA ARG A 497 -33.90 -12.92 8.75
C ARG A 497 -35.42 -12.76 9.02
N ARG A 498 -35.76 -11.84 9.92
CA ARG A 498 -37.17 -11.47 10.22
C ARG A 498 -37.47 -10.11 9.60
N VAL A 499 -38.67 -9.90 9.10
CA VAL A 499 -39.13 -8.69 8.41
C VAL A 499 -39.10 -7.46 9.33
N VAL A 500 -39.26 -7.66 10.65
CA VAL A 500 -39.15 -6.59 11.66
C VAL A 500 -38.20 -7.04 12.74
N GLN A 501 -36.98 -6.52 12.72
CA GLN A 501 -35.97 -6.77 13.75
C GLN A 501 -35.74 -5.49 14.55
N ARG A 502 -36.26 -5.47 15.80
CA ARG A 502 -35.70 -4.57 16.83
C ARG A 502 -34.29 -5.05 17.16
N GLU A 503 -33.29 -4.29 16.77
CA GLU A 503 -31.91 -4.60 17.09
C GLU A 503 -31.70 -4.58 18.60
N LYS A 504 -31.51 -5.73 19.19
CA LYS A 504 -30.86 -5.85 20.50
C LYS A 504 -29.35 -5.73 20.19
N ARG A 505 -28.75 -4.62 20.59
CA ARG A 505 -27.30 -4.44 20.62
C ARG A 505 -26.74 -5.55 21.49
N ALA A 506 -26.17 -6.58 20.90
CA ALA A 506 -25.35 -7.55 21.59
C ALA A 506 -24.07 -6.82 22.03
N VAL A 507 -23.96 -6.54 23.30
CA VAL A 507 -22.70 -6.10 23.92
C VAL A 507 -21.79 -7.31 23.89
N GLY A 508 -20.82 -7.30 22.99
CA GLY A 508 -19.78 -8.33 22.89
C GLY A 508 -18.91 -8.28 24.14
N LEU A 509 -19.10 -9.24 25.03
CA LEU A 509 -18.18 -9.53 26.13
C LEU A 509 -16.85 -10.00 25.53
N GLY A 510 -15.78 -9.22 25.78
CA GLY A 510 -14.40 -9.68 25.83
C GLY A 510 -13.92 -10.48 24.60
N ALA A 511 -13.86 -9.86 23.44
CA ALA A 511 -13.02 -10.40 22.39
C ALA A 511 -11.57 -10.38 22.91
N MET A 512 -10.96 -11.54 23.11
CA MET A 512 -9.52 -11.67 23.26
C MET A 512 -8.88 -10.83 22.15
N PHE A 513 -7.93 -9.97 22.49
CA PHE A 513 -7.19 -9.17 21.53
C PHE A 513 -6.28 -10.07 20.68
N LEU A 514 -6.87 -10.82 19.77
CA LEU A 514 -6.15 -11.41 18.65
C LEU A 514 -6.03 -10.31 17.59
N GLY A 515 -4.80 -10.02 17.17
CA GLY A 515 -4.54 -9.03 16.13
C GLY A 515 -5.11 -9.44 14.76
N PHE A 516 -4.84 -8.64 13.74
CA PHE A 516 -5.24 -8.89 12.36
C PHE A 516 -4.88 -10.31 11.90
N LEU A 517 -5.86 -11.06 11.41
CA LEU A 517 -5.76 -12.47 11.01
C LEU A 517 -5.34 -13.44 12.14
N GLY A 518 -5.22 -12.99 13.38
CA GLY A 518 -4.78 -13.83 14.50
C GLY A 518 -5.69 -15.03 14.78
N ALA A 519 -6.96 -14.95 14.40
CA ALA A 519 -7.93 -16.03 14.54
C ALA A 519 -8.05 -16.96 13.31
N ALA A 520 -7.17 -16.82 12.32
CA ALA A 520 -7.25 -17.61 11.07
C ALA A 520 -7.11 -19.12 11.28
N GLY A 521 -6.32 -19.55 12.27
CA GLY A 521 -6.19 -20.95 12.68
C GLY A 521 -7.22 -21.44 13.69
N SER A 522 -8.08 -20.56 14.19
CA SER A 522 -9.12 -20.86 15.14
C SER A 522 -10.36 -21.45 14.44
N THR A 523 -11.23 -22.12 15.20
CA THR A 523 -12.49 -22.61 14.67
C THR A 523 -13.36 -21.45 14.16
N MET A 524 -14.28 -21.74 13.23
CA MET A 524 -15.17 -20.73 12.66
C MET A 524 -15.97 -20.00 13.76
N GLY A 525 -16.43 -20.70 14.76
CA GLY A 525 -17.15 -20.13 15.90
C GLY A 525 -16.31 -19.12 16.69
N ALA A 526 -15.07 -19.47 17.01
CA ALA A 526 -14.13 -18.60 17.71
C ALA A 526 -13.69 -17.40 16.85
N ALA A 527 -13.39 -17.64 15.59
CA ALA A 527 -12.98 -16.60 14.63
C ALA A 527 -14.09 -15.58 14.36
N SER A 528 -15.36 -15.98 14.42
CA SER A 528 -16.50 -15.08 14.23
C SER A 528 -16.64 -14.01 15.32
N LEU A 529 -15.99 -14.18 16.46
CA LEU A 529 -15.93 -13.16 17.51
C LEU A 529 -14.96 -12.00 17.18
N THR A 530 -14.06 -12.19 16.24
CA THR A 530 -13.01 -11.25 15.86
C THR A 530 -13.21 -10.59 14.50
N LEU A 531 -14.40 -10.68 13.91
CA LEU A 531 -14.72 -10.11 12.59
C LEU A 531 -14.46 -8.59 12.53
N THR A 532 -14.66 -7.90 13.64
CA THR A 532 -14.42 -6.45 13.75
C THR A 532 -12.97 -6.07 13.50
N VAL A 533 -12.01 -6.93 13.86
CA VAL A 533 -10.58 -6.67 13.69
C VAL A 533 -10.22 -6.55 12.22
N GLN A 534 -10.61 -7.54 11.40
CA GLN A 534 -10.34 -7.55 9.97
C GLN A 534 -11.08 -6.43 9.25
N ALA A 535 -12.36 -6.21 9.58
CA ALA A 535 -13.17 -5.15 8.98
C ALA A 535 -12.61 -3.75 9.29
N ARG A 536 -12.19 -3.51 10.55
CA ARG A 536 -11.55 -2.24 10.94
C ARG A 536 -10.21 -2.03 10.27
N GLN A 537 -9.40 -3.09 10.16
CA GLN A 537 -8.09 -3.01 9.52
C GLN A 537 -8.21 -2.64 8.04
N LEU A 538 -9.18 -3.20 7.32
CA LEU A 538 -9.46 -2.82 5.94
C LEU A 538 -9.83 -1.34 5.84
N LEU A 539 -10.73 -0.86 6.68
CA LEU A 539 -11.18 0.53 6.69
C LEU A 539 -10.07 1.49 7.14
N SER A 540 -9.35 1.18 8.23
CA SER A 540 -8.27 2.03 8.74
C SER A 540 -7.10 2.10 7.75
N GLY A 541 -6.77 1.00 7.06
CA GLY A 541 -5.77 0.97 6.01
C GLY A 541 -6.12 1.91 4.86
N ILE A 542 -7.38 1.93 4.41
CA ILE A 542 -7.87 2.85 3.36
C ILE A 542 -7.78 4.30 3.84
N VAL A 543 -8.22 4.62 5.05
CA VAL A 543 -8.18 5.98 5.62
C VAL A 543 -6.76 6.47 5.81
N GLN A 544 -5.85 5.64 6.34
CA GLN A 544 -4.44 5.97 6.50
C GLN A 544 -3.75 6.25 5.16
N GLN A 545 -4.03 5.44 4.15
CA GLN A 545 -3.49 5.64 2.81
C GLN A 545 -3.97 6.97 2.20
N GLN A 546 -5.23 7.35 2.43
CA GLN A 546 -5.77 8.64 1.96
C GLN A 546 -5.11 9.83 2.68
N ASN A 547 -4.92 9.77 3.99
CA ASN A 547 -4.25 10.83 4.74
C ASN A 547 -2.79 11.01 4.35
N ASN A 548 -2.07 9.91 4.12
CA ASN A 548 -0.71 9.96 3.63
C ASN A 548 -0.63 10.53 2.21
N LEU A 549 -1.66 10.28 1.38
CA LEU A 549 -1.76 10.89 0.05
C LEU A 549 -1.91 12.40 0.13
N LEU A 550 -2.81 12.90 0.96
CA LEU A 550 -3.02 14.34 1.12
C LEU A 550 -1.73 15.04 1.54
N ARG A 551 -1.01 14.48 2.51
CA ARG A 551 0.30 15.00 2.94
C ARG A 551 1.36 14.92 1.83
N ALA A 552 1.39 13.82 1.08
CA ALA A 552 2.32 13.65 -0.04
C ALA A 552 1.98 14.59 -1.21
N ILE A 553 0.71 14.80 -1.52
CA ILE A 553 0.28 15.76 -2.55
C ILE A 553 0.60 17.18 -2.13
N GLU A 554 0.39 17.56 -0.88
CA GLU A 554 0.76 18.89 -0.35
C GLU A 554 2.28 19.11 -0.41
N ALA A 555 3.08 18.08 -0.13
CA ALA A 555 4.53 18.13 -0.25
C ALA A 555 5.00 18.13 -1.72
N GLN A 556 4.31 17.45 -2.62
CA GLN A 556 4.66 17.30 -4.03
C GLN A 556 4.05 18.37 -4.95
N GLN A 557 3.14 19.23 -4.50
CA GLN A 557 2.67 20.36 -5.31
C GLN A 557 3.80 21.28 -5.78
N ARG A 558 5.00 21.12 -5.21
CA ARG A 558 6.21 21.83 -5.64
C ARG A 558 7.04 21.11 -6.72
N MET A 559 6.79 19.84 -7.00
CA MET A 559 7.46 19.11 -8.09
C MET A 559 6.46 18.18 -8.80
N LEU A 560 6.00 18.62 -9.94
CA LEU A 560 5.12 17.93 -10.91
C LEU A 560 5.83 16.77 -11.65
N GLN A 561 6.58 15.93 -10.94
CA GLN A 561 7.07 14.66 -11.49
C GLN A 561 6.36 13.52 -10.78
N LEU A 562 5.41 12.91 -11.50
CA LEU A 562 4.85 11.62 -11.13
C LEU A 562 5.99 10.60 -11.19
N THR A 563 6.59 10.32 -10.05
CA THR A 563 7.60 9.26 -9.94
C THR A 563 6.94 7.89 -10.15
N VAL A 564 7.75 6.90 -10.54
CA VAL A 564 7.29 5.50 -10.69
C VAL A 564 6.56 5.02 -9.42
N TRP A 565 7.11 5.30 -8.26
CA TRP A 565 6.51 4.97 -6.97
C TRP A 565 5.20 5.70 -6.69
N GLY A 566 5.10 6.96 -7.07
CA GLY A 566 3.87 7.75 -6.92
C GLY A 566 2.71 7.17 -7.71
N ILE A 567 2.94 6.77 -8.95
CA ILE A 567 1.94 6.12 -9.81
C ILE A 567 1.51 4.78 -9.21
N LYS A 568 2.46 3.96 -8.75
CA LYS A 568 2.18 2.67 -8.12
C LYS A 568 1.37 2.81 -6.83
N GLN A 569 1.69 3.78 -6.00
CA GLN A 569 0.93 4.07 -4.79
C GLN A 569 -0.51 4.47 -5.11
N LEU A 570 -0.73 5.31 -6.13
CA LEU A 570 -2.07 5.69 -6.57
C LEU A 570 -2.86 4.49 -7.09
N GLN A 571 -2.24 3.63 -7.90
CA GLN A 571 -2.88 2.41 -8.39
C GLN A 571 -3.28 1.47 -7.25
N ALA A 572 -2.41 1.25 -6.28
CA ALA A 572 -2.69 0.42 -5.11
C ALA A 572 -3.87 0.96 -4.28
N ARG A 573 -3.94 2.28 -4.10
CA ARG A 573 -5.03 2.94 -3.36
C ARG A 573 -6.36 2.85 -4.07
N ILE A 574 -6.38 3.11 -5.37
CA ILE A 574 -7.59 2.99 -6.18
C ILE A 574 -8.11 1.55 -6.13
N LEU A 575 -7.22 0.57 -6.26
CA LEU A 575 -7.59 -0.84 -6.18
C LEU A 575 -8.18 -1.21 -4.81
N ALA A 576 -7.60 -0.70 -3.72
CA ALA A 576 -8.11 -0.94 -2.37
C ALA A 576 -9.52 -0.37 -2.17
N VAL A 577 -9.74 0.87 -2.60
CA VAL A 577 -11.06 1.53 -2.53
C VAL A 577 -12.08 0.82 -3.42
N GLU A 578 -11.69 0.45 -4.64
CA GLU A 578 -12.56 -0.27 -5.57
C GLU A 578 -13.01 -1.62 -4.98
N THR A 579 -12.08 -2.38 -4.42
CA THR A 579 -12.39 -3.68 -3.81
C THR A 579 -13.32 -3.52 -2.61
N TYR A 580 -13.05 -2.54 -1.75
CA TYR A 580 -13.90 -2.26 -0.59
C TYR A 580 -15.32 -1.84 -1.01
N LEU A 581 -15.44 -0.93 -1.97
CA LEU A 581 -16.74 -0.47 -2.47
C LEU A 581 -17.52 -1.60 -3.13
N LYS A 582 -16.85 -2.51 -3.83
CA LYS A 582 -17.47 -3.68 -4.44
C LYS A 582 -18.06 -4.61 -3.39
N ASP A 583 -17.33 -4.87 -2.30
CA ASP A 583 -17.82 -5.66 -1.18
C ASP A 583 -19.02 -4.97 -0.49
N GLN A 584 -18.92 -3.66 -0.25
CA GLN A 584 -20.00 -2.89 0.33
C GLN A 584 -21.25 -2.84 -0.57
N GLN A 585 -21.05 -2.79 -1.88
CA GLN A 585 -22.13 -2.84 -2.85
C GLN A 585 -22.88 -4.19 -2.78
N LEU A 586 -22.16 -5.31 -2.72
CA LEU A 586 -22.77 -6.64 -2.55
C LEU A 586 -23.56 -6.73 -1.25
N LEU A 587 -22.96 -6.28 -0.14
CA LEU A 587 -23.66 -6.22 1.15
C LEU A 587 -24.90 -5.33 1.09
N GLY A 588 -24.84 -4.22 0.37
CA GLY A 588 -25.99 -3.34 0.14
C GLY A 588 -27.12 -4.02 -0.63
N ILE A 589 -26.79 -4.69 -1.74
CA ILE A 589 -27.75 -5.46 -2.55
C ILE A 589 -28.42 -6.56 -1.74
N TRP A 590 -27.71 -7.18 -0.80
CA TRP A 590 -28.25 -8.22 0.08
C TRP A 590 -29.00 -7.71 1.31
N GLY A 591 -29.09 -6.39 1.47
CA GLY A 591 -29.71 -5.78 2.66
C GLY A 591 -28.90 -5.98 3.95
N CYS A 592 -27.58 -6.13 3.80
CA CYS A 592 -26.61 -6.38 4.87
C CYS A 592 -25.69 -5.18 5.16
N SER A 593 -25.99 -4.01 4.62
CA SER A 593 -25.16 -2.81 4.76
C SER A 593 -24.91 -2.48 6.24
N GLY A 594 -23.63 -2.26 6.58
CA GLY A 594 -23.19 -1.91 7.94
C GLY A 594 -23.26 -3.04 8.98
N LYS A 595 -23.52 -4.27 8.56
CA LYS A 595 -23.56 -5.44 9.45
C LYS A 595 -22.36 -6.34 9.22
N LEU A 596 -21.74 -6.82 10.30
CA LEU A 596 -20.67 -7.82 10.24
C LEU A 596 -21.23 -9.24 10.10
N ILE A 597 -22.34 -9.52 10.74
CA ILE A 597 -23.09 -10.77 10.63
C ILE A 597 -24.49 -10.43 10.21
N CYS A 598 -24.93 -10.97 9.09
CA CYS A 598 -26.23 -10.70 8.50
C CYS A 598 -26.94 -12.00 8.17
N THR A 599 -28.09 -12.21 8.78
CA THR A 599 -28.94 -13.34 8.48
C THR A 599 -29.69 -13.11 7.18
N THR A 600 -30.00 -14.21 6.46
CA THR A 600 -30.78 -14.16 5.22
C THR A 600 -32.01 -15.06 5.32
N THR A 601 -32.86 -15.02 4.30
CA THR A 601 -34.03 -15.89 4.15
C THR A 601 -33.79 -17.07 3.24
N VAL A 602 -32.56 -17.23 2.73
CA VAL A 602 -32.18 -18.36 1.86
C VAL A 602 -31.96 -19.61 2.71
N PRO A 603 -32.65 -20.71 2.45
CA PRO A 603 -32.42 -21.97 3.15
C PRO A 603 -31.08 -22.57 2.69
N TRP A 604 -30.35 -23.19 3.63
CA TRP A 604 -29.12 -23.91 3.30
C TRP A 604 -29.46 -25.21 2.57
N ASN A 605 -28.81 -25.43 1.42
CA ASN A 605 -28.95 -26.66 0.67
C ASN A 605 -27.87 -27.66 1.09
N THR A 606 -28.31 -28.87 1.47
CA THR A 606 -27.41 -29.96 1.87
C THR A 606 -26.46 -30.42 0.76
N SER A 607 -26.77 -30.12 -0.50
CA SER A 607 -25.85 -30.39 -1.63
C SER A 607 -24.59 -29.52 -1.61
N TRP A 608 -24.61 -28.35 -0.96
CA TRP A 608 -23.46 -27.46 -0.82
C TRP A 608 -22.48 -27.98 0.23
N SER A 609 -22.97 -28.42 1.36
CA SER A 609 -22.24 -29.15 2.39
C SER A 609 -23.25 -29.92 3.27
N ASN A 610 -22.94 -31.18 3.51
CA ASN A 610 -23.77 -32.09 4.32
C ASN A 610 -23.26 -32.22 5.77
N LYS A 611 -22.22 -31.46 6.13
CA LYS A 611 -21.65 -31.48 7.47
C LYS A 611 -22.59 -30.90 8.51
N SER A 612 -22.53 -31.45 9.73
CA SER A 612 -23.35 -30.95 10.83
C SER A 612 -22.91 -29.54 11.26
N LEU A 613 -23.89 -28.80 11.79
CA LEU A 613 -23.63 -27.43 12.24
C LEU A 613 -22.53 -27.38 13.33
N ASP A 614 -22.55 -28.32 14.26
CA ASP A 614 -21.57 -28.39 15.35
C ASP A 614 -20.16 -28.70 14.84
N TYR A 615 -20.04 -29.51 13.79
CA TYR A 615 -18.77 -29.79 13.14
C TYR A 615 -18.21 -28.55 12.40
N ILE A 616 -19.07 -27.86 11.64
CA ILE A 616 -18.67 -26.66 10.88
C ILE A 616 -18.15 -25.59 11.84
N TRP A 617 -18.89 -25.29 12.90
CA TRP A 617 -18.54 -24.19 13.81
C TRP A 617 -17.54 -24.57 14.90
N GLY A 618 -17.42 -25.85 15.24
CA GLY A 618 -16.57 -26.35 16.32
C GLY A 618 -15.21 -26.88 15.86
N ASN A 619 -15.08 -27.41 14.64
CA ASN A 619 -13.91 -28.16 14.21
C ASN A 619 -13.26 -27.63 12.94
N MET A 620 -13.92 -26.79 12.16
CA MET A 620 -13.38 -26.24 10.92
C MET A 620 -12.90 -24.80 11.10
N THR A 621 -11.87 -24.45 10.33
CA THR A 621 -11.44 -23.07 10.15
C THR A 621 -12.18 -22.43 8.95
N TRP A 622 -12.23 -21.10 8.90
CA TRP A 622 -12.83 -20.39 7.76
C TRP A 622 -12.13 -20.71 6.43
N MET A 623 -10.82 -20.90 6.44
CA MET A 623 -10.06 -21.27 5.24
C MET A 623 -10.48 -22.62 4.68
N GLU A 624 -10.66 -23.62 5.55
CA GLU A 624 -11.13 -24.96 5.15
C GLU A 624 -12.58 -24.93 4.63
N TRP A 625 -13.41 -24.17 5.32
CA TRP A 625 -14.80 -23.98 4.95
C TRP A 625 -14.98 -23.33 3.58
N GLU A 626 -14.24 -22.24 3.32
CA GLU A 626 -14.27 -21.54 2.03
C GLU A 626 -13.81 -22.45 0.88
N LYS A 627 -12.80 -23.28 1.10
CA LYS A 627 -12.39 -24.28 0.09
C LYS A 627 -13.51 -25.28 -0.23
N GLU A 628 -14.29 -25.68 0.77
CA GLU A 628 -15.37 -26.63 0.58
C GLU A 628 -16.53 -26.06 -0.21
N ILE A 629 -16.89 -24.80 0.04
CA ILE A 629 -18.03 -24.15 -0.63
C ILE A 629 -17.68 -23.32 -1.85
N ASP A 630 -16.42 -23.24 -2.24
CA ASP A 630 -15.92 -22.36 -3.33
C ASP A 630 -16.73 -22.53 -4.64
N ASN A 631 -17.03 -23.78 -5.00
CA ASN A 631 -17.82 -24.10 -6.20
C ASN A 631 -19.30 -23.66 -6.13
N HIS A 632 -19.81 -23.35 -4.95
CA HIS A 632 -21.21 -23.00 -4.72
C HIS A 632 -21.41 -21.52 -4.37
N THR A 633 -20.32 -20.79 -4.15
CA THR A 633 -20.35 -19.40 -3.66
C THR A 633 -21.15 -18.46 -4.58
N GLU A 634 -20.91 -18.56 -5.89
CA GLU A 634 -21.66 -17.73 -6.85
C GLU A 634 -23.15 -18.04 -6.87
N THR A 635 -23.50 -19.32 -6.75
CA THR A 635 -24.91 -19.75 -6.70
C THR A 635 -25.59 -19.22 -5.44
N ILE A 636 -24.89 -19.27 -4.31
CA ILE A 636 -25.37 -18.75 -3.02
C ILE A 636 -25.57 -17.23 -3.11
N TYR A 637 -24.64 -16.51 -3.72
CA TYR A 637 -24.72 -15.06 -3.89
C TYR A 637 -25.92 -14.64 -4.75
N LYS A 638 -26.18 -15.35 -5.86
CA LYS A 638 -27.36 -15.13 -6.70
C LYS A 638 -28.66 -15.37 -5.94
N LEU A 639 -28.73 -16.45 -5.18
CA LEU A 639 -29.92 -16.75 -4.38
C LEU A 639 -30.20 -15.71 -3.28
N ILE A 640 -29.14 -15.17 -2.67
CA ILE A 640 -29.28 -14.09 -1.68
C ILE A 640 -29.82 -12.83 -2.35
N GLU A 641 -29.30 -12.47 -3.52
CA GLU A 641 -29.75 -11.31 -4.30
C GLU A 641 -31.21 -11.46 -4.73
N GLU A 642 -31.59 -12.59 -5.30
CA GLU A 642 -32.97 -12.90 -5.70
C GLU A 642 -33.94 -12.84 -4.51
N SER A 643 -33.52 -13.42 -3.38
CA SER A 643 -34.33 -13.41 -2.14
C SER A 643 -34.52 -11.99 -1.60
N GLN A 644 -33.49 -11.14 -1.67
CA GLN A 644 -33.58 -9.75 -1.23
C GLN A 644 -34.46 -8.91 -2.17
N ASN A 645 -34.33 -9.11 -3.48
CA ASN A 645 -35.18 -8.43 -4.46
C ASN A 645 -36.66 -8.80 -4.28
N GLN A 646 -36.95 -10.05 -3.99
CA GLN A 646 -38.30 -10.49 -3.68
C GLN A 646 -38.85 -9.89 -2.37
N GLN A 647 -38.00 -9.79 -1.35
CA GLN A 647 -38.34 -9.18 -0.07
C GLN A 647 -38.62 -7.67 -0.25
N GLU A 648 -37.83 -6.96 -1.00
CA GLU A 648 -38.03 -5.54 -1.28
C GLU A 648 -39.29 -5.28 -2.07
N LYS A 649 -39.64 -6.13 -3.05
CA LYS A 649 -40.91 -6.05 -3.75
C LYS A 649 -42.10 -6.26 -2.79
N ASN A 650 -41.99 -7.26 -1.92
CA ASN A 650 -43.03 -7.53 -0.93
C ASN A 650 -43.21 -6.39 0.09
N GLU A 651 -42.09 -5.75 0.50
CA GLU A 651 -42.12 -4.57 1.37
C GLU A 651 -42.74 -3.36 0.69
N LEU A 652 -42.45 -3.13 -0.59
CA LEU A 652 -43.07 -2.05 -1.38
C LEU A 652 -44.56 -2.27 -1.53
N GLU A 653 -44.99 -3.49 -1.83
CA GLU A 653 -46.41 -3.86 -1.90
C GLU A 653 -47.10 -3.66 -0.55
N LEU A 654 -46.48 -4.05 0.55
CA LEU A 654 -46.98 -3.82 1.91
C LEU A 654 -47.07 -2.33 2.25
N LEU A 655 -46.06 -1.53 1.87
CA LEU A 655 -46.04 -0.07 2.06
C LEU A 655 -47.15 0.61 1.23
N GLU A 656 -47.45 0.13 0.05
CA GLU A 656 -48.58 0.63 -0.75
C GLU A 656 -49.92 0.29 -0.07
N LEU A 657 -50.05 -0.93 0.43
CA LEU A 657 -51.25 -1.32 1.20
C LEU A 657 -51.39 -0.50 2.49
N ASP A 658 -50.29 -0.18 3.16
CA ASP A 658 -50.30 0.65 4.37
C ASP A 658 -50.58 2.10 4.06
N LYS A 659 -50.08 2.63 2.92
CA LYS A 659 -50.50 3.93 2.40
C LYS A 659 -52.00 4.00 2.12
N TRP A 660 -52.58 2.93 1.52
CA TRP A 660 -54.00 2.87 1.33
C TRP A 660 -54.76 2.79 2.66
N ALA A 661 -54.27 2.02 3.61
CA ALA A 661 -54.86 1.93 4.97
C ALA A 661 -54.75 3.28 5.71
N ASN A 662 -53.64 3.96 5.59
CA ASN A 662 -53.46 5.32 6.15
C ASN A 662 -54.30 6.39 5.45
N LEU A 663 -54.55 6.24 4.15
CA LEU A 663 -55.50 7.09 3.41
C LEU A 663 -56.92 6.89 3.92
N TRP A 664 -57.35 5.64 4.22
CA TRP A 664 -58.64 5.37 4.83
C TRP A 664 -58.75 5.87 6.27
N ASN A 665 -57.66 5.78 7.06
CA ASN A 665 -57.59 6.38 8.41
C ASN A 665 -57.60 7.92 8.38
N TRP A 666 -57.13 8.54 7.30
CA TRP A 666 -57.21 9.98 7.13
C TRP A 666 -58.64 10.43 6.78
N PHE A 667 -59.45 9.56 6.14
CA PHE A 667 -60.87 9.75 5.87
C PHE A 667 -61.75 9.43 7.07
N ASP A 668 -61.23 9.03 8.24
CA ASP A 668 -62.02 8.87 9.44
C ASP A 668 -62.56 10.25 9.87
N ILE A 669 -63.86 10.41 9.64
CA ILE A 669 -64.65 11.65 9.81
C ILE A 669 -64.51 12.20 11.24
N SER A 670 -64.23 11.34 12.23
CA SER A 670 -64.00 11.73 13.61
C SER A 670 -62.74 12.53 13.84
N ASN A 671 -61.65 12.17 13.15
CA ASN A 671 -60.39 12.90 13.22
C ASN A 671 -60.45 14.23 12.44
N TRP A 672 -61.13 14.24 11.31
CA TRP A 672 -61.32 15.48 10.52
C TRP A 672 -62.15 16.52 11.26
N LEU A 673 -63.20 16.08 11.97
CA LEU A 673 -63.96 16.93 12.89
C LEU A 673 -63.13 17.48 14.05
N TRP A 674 -62.16 16.73 14.55
CA TRP A 674 -61.28 17.18 15.61
C TRP A 674 -60.29 18.27 15.10
N TYR A 675 -59.73 18.11 13.90
CA TYR A 675 -58.89 19.12 13.27
C TYR A 675 -59.66 20.39 12.93
N ILE A 676 -60.93 20.28 12.47
CA ILE A 676 -61.82 21.44 12.26
C ILE A 676 -62.11 22.12 13.59
N LYS A 677 -62.36 21.39 14.67
CA LYS A 677 -62.53 21.98 16.01
C LYS A 677 -61.29 22.73 16.48
N ILE A 678 -60.15 22.17 16.30
CA ILE A 678 -58.88 22.86 16.67
C ILE A 678 -58.68 24.09 15.79
N PHE A 679 -58.92 24.02 14.51
CA PHE A 679 -58.80 25.15 13.60
C PHE A 679 -59.78 26.27 13.97
N ILE A 680 -61.05 25.96 14.30
CA ILE A 680 -62.06 26.91 14.75
C ILE A 680 -61.63 27.52 16.12
N MET A 681 -61.10 26.73 17.06
CA MET A 681 -60.60 27.23 18.35
C MET A 681 -59.41 28.17 18.18
N ILE A 682 -58.46 27.85 17.28
CA ILE A 682 -57.30 28.70 17.03
C ILE A 682 -57.74 30.01 16.36
N VAL A 683 -58.60 29.95 15.35
CA VAL A 683 -59.11 31.12 14.65
C VAL A 683 -60.00 31.95 15.58
N GLY A 684 -60.93 31.33 16.34
CA GLY A 684 -61.72 31.95 17.35
C GLY A 684 -60.91 32.59 18.47
N GLY A 685 -59.87 31.90 18.92
CA GLY A 685 -58.92 32.45 19.91
C GLY A 685 -58.12 33.65 19.42
N LEU A 686 -57.66 33.63 18.17
CA LEU A 686 -56.97 34.75 17.53
C LEU A 686 -57.87 35.94 17.30
N VAL A 687 -59.13 35.73 16.89
CA VAL A 687 -60.14 36.77 16.73
C VAL A 687 -60.55 37.31 18.11
N GLY A 688 -60.75 36.46 19.10
CA GLY A 688 -61.01 36.88 20.51
C GLY A 688 -59.88 37.75 21.07
N LEU A 689 -58.64 37.34 20.88
CA LEU A 689 -57.44 38.10 21.27
C LEU A 689 -57.39 39.47 20.53
N ARG A 690 -57.73 39.55 19.28
CA ARG A 690 -57.82 40.81 18.54
C ARG A 690 -58.89 41.73 19.14
N ILE A 691 -60.06 41.18 19.48
CA ILE A 691 -61.15 41.95 20.10
C ILE A 691 -60.72 42.46 21.50
N VAL A 692 -60.07 41.60 22.31
CA VAL A 692 -59.56 41.99 23.64
C VAL A 692 -58.49 43.09 23.50
N PHE A 693 -57.57 43.00 22.56
CA PHE A 693 -56.57 44.03 22.31
C PHE A 693 -57.20 45.32 21.79
N ALA A 694 -58.25 45.25 20.96
CA ALA A 694 -58.96 46.41 20.52
C ALA A 694 -59.70 47.09 21.66
N VAL A 695 -60.38 46.33 22.56
CA VAL A 695 -61.04 46.86 23.77
C VAL A 695 -60.00 47.43 24.75
N LEU A 696 -58.89 46.75 24.98
CA LEU A 696 -57.82 47.31 25.81
C LEU A 696 -57.19 48.55 25.22
N SER A 697 -57.02 48.65 23.94
CA SER A 697 -56.57 49.86 23.26
C SER A 697 -57.53 51.01 23.41
N ILE A 698 -58.84 50.75 23.34
CA ILE A 698 -59.89 51.75 23.59
C ILE A 698 -59.91 52.21 25.06
N VAL A 699 -59.80 51.24 26.01
CA VAL A 699 -59.71 51.52 27.44
C VAL A 699 -58.45 52.34 27.81
N ASN A 700 -57.36 52.02 27.14
CA ASN A 700 -56.10 52.77 27.32
C ASN A 700 -56.18 54.21 26.72
N ARG A 701 -56.89 54.38 25.60
CA ARG A 701 -57.18 55.71 25.04
C ARG A 701 -58.07 56.52 25.93
N VAL A 702 -59.08 55.93 26.54
CA VAL A 702 -59.94 56.59 27.47
C VAL A 702 -59.24 56.97 28.77
N ARG A 703 -58.27 56.20 29.20
CA ARG A 703 -57.47 56.45 30.45
C ARG A 703 -56.37 57.50 30.23
N GLN A 704 -55.90 57.72 29.01
CA GLN A 704 -54.92 58.77 28.65
C GLN A 704 -55.56 60.15 28.36
N GLY A 705 -56.87 60.27 28.52
CA GLY A 705 -57.63 61.52 28.21
C GLY A 705 -57.69 62.54 29.35
N TYR A 706 -57.01 62.43 30.44
CA TYR A 706 -57.01 63.46 31.50
C TYR A 706 -55.62 63.60 32.14
N SER A 707 -54.80 64.51 31.63
CA SER A 707 -53.99 65.41 32.38
C SER A 707 -53.13 66.27 31.46
N PRO A 708 -53.00 67.57 31.74
CA PRO A 708 -52.41 68.51 30.79
C PRO A 708 -50.90 68.80 31.08
N LEU A 709 -50.27 69.24 29.97
CA LEU A 709 -49.15 70.13 29.80
C LEU A 709 -48.04 70.25 30.84
N SER A 710 -46.79 69.97 30.47
CA SER A 710 -45.73 70.99 30.29
C SER A 710 -44.39 70.30 29.85
N PHE A 711 -43.95 70.71 28.72
CA PHE A 711 -42.76 71.47 28.29
C PHE A 711 -41.37 71.06 28.75
N GLN A 712 -40.54 70.75 27.66
CA GLN A 712 -39.16 71.16 27.48
C GLN A 712 -38.07 70.39 28.29
N THR A 713 -36.96 69.99 27.78
CA THR A 713 -36.06 70.39 26.68
C THR A 713 -34.86 69.44 26.65
N ARG A 714 -34.39 69.22 25.37
CA ARG A 714 -33.00 69.14 24.95
C ARG A 714 -31.97 68.18 25.57
N PHE A 715 -31.40 67.43 24.68
CA PHE A 715 -30.11 66.74 24.47
C PHE A 715 -28.88 67.49 25.09
N PRO A 716 -27.64 66.92 25.25
CA PRO A 716 -26.97 65.93 24.46
C PRO A 716 -26.09 64.90 25.26
N ALA A 717 -25.62 63.92 24.54
CA ALA A 717 -24.54 62.99 24.90
C ALA A 717 -23.18 63.72 25.06
N PRO A 718 -22.05 63.22 25.62
CA PRO A 718 -21.42 61.94 25.22
C PRO A 718 -20.51 61.19 26.29
N ARG A 719 -20.06 60.05 25.89
CA ARG A 719 -18.77 59.30 26.15
C ARG A 719 -18.45 58.80 27.55
N GLY A 720 -18.05 57.50 27.53
CA GLY A 720 -17.40 56.70 28.54
C GLY A 720 -16.04 57.18 29.07
N PRO A 721 -15.19 56.45 29.67
CA PRO A 721 -15.09 54.98 29.85
C PRO A 721 -14.65 54.53 31.30
N ASP A 722 -14.37 53.27 31.43
CA ASP A 722 -13.49 52.59 32.38
C ASP A 722 -13.97 52.04 33.74
N ARG A 723 -13.69 50.79 33.86
CA ARG A 723 -13.51 49.92 35.04
C ARG A 723 -12.61 50.58 36.13
N PRO A 724 -12.47 50.09 37.39
CA PRO A 724 -12.66 48.70 37.84
C PRO A 724 -13.11 48.50 39.33
N GLU A 725 -13.37 47.28 39.68
CA GLU A 725 -13.09 46.50 40.90
C GLU A 725 -13.50 47.05 42.28
N GLY A 726 -14.09 46.08 43.06
CA GLY A 726 -13.81 45.98 44.47
C GLY A 726 -14.96 45.68 45.42
N ILE A 727 -15.15 44.43 45.76
CA ILE A 727 -15.23 43.81 47.09
C ILE A 727 -16.17 44.48 48.13
N GLY A 728 -16.97 43.64 48.79
CA GLY A 728 -17.29 43.67 50.21
C GLY A 728 -18.76 43.65 50.56
N GLU A 729 -19.22 42.54 50.93
CA GLU A 729 -19.72 42.08 52.25
C GLU A 729 -20.76 42.87 52.96
N GLU A 730 -21.77 42.13 53.37
CA GLU A 730 -22.49 42.02 54.67
C GLU A 730 -23.59 43.01 55.03
N GLY A 731 -24.72 42.40 55.36
CA GLY A 731 -25.30 42.49 56.65
C GLY A 731 -26.63 43.13 56.81
N GLY A 732 -27.61 42.40 57.28
CA GLY A 732 -28.49 42.84 58.41
C GLY A 732 -29.92 43.20 58.06
N GLU A 733 -30.83 42.24 58.29
CA GLU A 733 -31.99 42.30 59.22
C GLU A 733 -32.73 43.68 59.44
N THR A 734 -34.01 43.69 59.18
CA THR A 734 -35.13 43.59 60.18
C THR A 734 -36.44 44.15 59.64
N ASP A 735 -37.43 43.40 59.70
CA ASP A 735 -38.72 43.34 60.28
C ASP A 735 -39.65 44.62 60.32
N ARG A 736 -40.94 44.29 60.06
CA ARG A 736 -42.18 44.98 60.47
C ARG A 736 -42.73 46.08 59.52
N ASP A 737 -43.90 46.06 59.08
CA ASP A 737 -45.20 45.76 59.62
C ASP A 737 -46.29 45.73 58.50
N ARG A 738 -47.06 44.73 58.61
CA ARG A 738 -48.46 44.50 58.51
C ARG A 738 -49.40 45.64 58.07
N SER A 739 -50.29 45.14 57.22
CA SER A 739 -51.67 45.37 57.07
C SER A 739 -52.18 46.46 56.12
N SER A 740 -53.18 45.93 55.50
CA SER A 740 -54.25 46.52 54.67
C SER A 740 -53.91 46.82 53.20
N ILE A 741 -54.46 45.97 52.38
CA ILE A 741 -55.57 46.29 51.46
C ILE A 741 -55.73 45.08 50.53
N LEU A 742 -56.52 44.19 50.92
CA LEU A 742 -57.22 43.18 50.10
C LEU A 742 -58.32 43.93 49.27
N ALA A 743 -58.01 44.28 48.05
CA ALA A 743 -58.89 44.49 46.91
C ALA A 743 -58.29 44.85 45.58
N ASN A 744 -56.99 45.23 45.54
CA ASN A 744 -56.35 45.60 44.27
C ASN A 744 -55.30 44.58 43.78
N GLY A 745 -55.10 43.46 44.49
CA GLY A 745 -54.02 42.52 44.21
C GLY A 745 -54.33 41.53 43.08
N PHE A 746 -55.59 41.24 42.82
CA PHE A 746 -55.95 40.19 41.85
C PHE A 746 -55.79 40.63 40.39
N LEU A 747 -56.13 41.91 40.12
CA LEU A 747 -56.00 42.47 38.77
C LEU A 747 -54.52 42.82 38.42
N THR A 748 -53.67 43.14 39.40
CA THR A 748 -52.25 43.39 39.19
C THR A 748 -51.46 42.10 39.01
N LEU A 749 -51.82 41.06 39.74
CA LEU A 749 -51.21 39.71 39.54
C LEU A 749 -51.49 39.16 38.13
N ILE A 750 -52.77 39.23 37.67
CA ILE A 750 -53.13 38.80 36.31
C ILE A 750 -52.42 39.67 35.27
N TRP A 751 -52.24 40.99 35.55
CA TRP A 751 -51.59 41.86 34.61
C TRP A 751 -50.07 41.61 34.54
N ILE A 752 -49.41 41.24 35.63
CA ILE A 752 -48.02 40.87 35.71
C ILE A 752 -47.79 39.51 34.99
N ASP A 753 -48.69 38.53 35.23
CA ASP A 753 -48.62 37.21 34.55
C ASP A 753 -48.90 37.33 33.07
N LEU A 754 -49.87 38.11 32.64
CA LEU A 754 -50.14 38.38 31.23
C LEU A 754 -48.98 39.12 30.53
N ARG A 755 -48.34 40.07 31.25
CA ARG A 755 -47.16 40.74 30.75
C ARG A 755 -45.97 39.81 30.65
N SER A 756 -45.76 38.89 31.60
CA SER A 756 -44.69 37.92 31.59
C SER A 756 -44.93 36.88 30.48
N LEU A 757 -46.20 36.50 30.25
CA LEU A 757 -46.57 35.56 29.16
C LEU A 757 -46.42 36.23 27.77
N CYS A 758 -46.75 37.47 27.63
CA CYS A 758 -46.53 38.22 26.37
C CYS A 758 -45.05 38.47 26.13
N LEU A 759 -44.24 38.77 27.12
CA LEU A 759 -42.81 38.93 26.99
C LEU A 759 -42.16 37.56 26.66
N PHE A 760 -42.61 36.49 27.31
CA PHE A 760 -42.14 35.13 27.02
C PHE A 760 -42.48 34.70 25.59
N SER A 761 -43.72 34.96 25.16
CA SER A 761 -44.16 34.68 23.78
C SER A 761 -43.40 35.52 22.74
N TYR A 762 -43.15 36.83 23.06
CA TYR A 762 -42.34 37.70 22.19
C TYR A 762 -40.89 37.24 22.11
N HIS A 763 -40.28 36.81 23.22
CA HIS A 763 -38.90 36.29 23.19
C HIS A 763 -38.79 34.99 22.38
N HIS A 764 -39.75 34.08 22.55
CA HIS A 764 -39.75 32.85 21.74
C HIS A 764 -40.04 33.11 20.26
N LEU A 765 -40.91 34.03 19.92
CA LEU A 765 -41.20 34.39 18.54
C LEU A 765 -39.96 35.10 17.91
N ARG A 766 -39.27 35.93 18.66
CA ARG A 766 -38.02 36.57 18.24
C ARG A 766 -36.91 35.55 18.04
N ASP A 767 -36.79 34.60 18.98
CA ASP A 767 -35.75 33.54 18.88
C ASP A 767 -36.03 32.58 17.70
N LEU A 768 -37.32 32.31 17.46
CA LEU A 768 -37.76 31.51 16.31
C LEU A 768 -37.47 32.25 14.99
N LEU A 769 -37.70 33.54 14.92
CA LEU A 769 -37.34 34.39 13.78
C LEU A 769 -35.82 34.45 13.56
N LEU A 770 -35.04 34.53 14.64
CA LEU A 770 -33.59 34.50 14.56
C LEU A 770 -33.07 33.17 14.08
N ILE A 771 -33.69 32.05 14.50
CA ILE A 771 -33.34 30.71 14.00
C ILE A 771 -33.69 30.61 12.51
N VAL A 772 -34.88 31.07 12.10
CA VAL A 772 -35.29 31.05 10.68
C VAL A 772 -34.35 31.92 9.82
N THR A 773 -33.98 33.13 10.29
CA THR A 773 -33.03 33.98 9.57
C THR A 773 -31.65 33.34 9.46
N ARG A 774 -31.16 32.67 10.51
CA ARG A 774 -29.91 31.88 10.46
C ARG A 774 -29.99 30.69 9.51
N ILE A 775 -31.14 29.99 9.47
CA ILE A 775 -31.34 28.89 8.54
C ILE A 775 -31.34 29.41 7.09
N VAL A 776 -32.01 30.53 6.82
CA VAL A 776 -32.05 31.17 5.50
C VAL A 776 -30.66 31.68 5.10
N GLU A 777 -29.89 32.24 6.04
CA GLU A 777 -28.52 32.67 5.80
C GLU A 777 -27.58 31.48 5.53
N LEU A 778 -27.75 30.37 6.26
CA LEU A 778 -26.99 29.13 6.06
C LEU A 778 -27.31 28.45 4.72
N LEU A 779 -28.61 28.44 4.35
CA LEU A 779 -29.06 27.96 3.04
C LEU A 779 -28.56 28.85 1.91
N GLY A 780 -28.57 30.19 2.12
CA GLY A 780 -28.03 31.16 1.17
C GLY A 780 -26.52 31.00 0.97
N ARG A 781 -25.77 30.84 2.03
CA ARG A 781 -24.30 30.59 1.98
C ARG A 781 -23.97 29.26 1.30
N ARG A 782 -24.69 28.18 1.65
CA ARG A 782 -24.50 26.88 0.95
C ARG A 782 -24.96 26.96 -0.51
N GLY A 783 -26.06 27.63 -0.81
CA GLY A 783 -26.49 27.83 -2.19
C GLY A 783 -25.48 28.64 -3.02
N TRP A 784 -24.83 29.64 -2.39
CA TRP A 784 -23.77 30.42 -3.03
C TRP A 784 -22.49 29.61 -3.27
N GLU A 785 -22.10 28.74 -2.32
CA GLU A 785 -20.98 27.84 -2.51
C GLU A 785 -21.24 26.83 -3.62
N VAL A 786 -22.45 26.29 -3.71
CA VAL A 786 -22.84 25.39 -4.79
C VAL A 786 -22.81 26.12 -6.14
N LEU A 787 -23.32 27.36 -6.21
CA LEU A 787 -23.29 28.19 -7.44
C LEU A 787 -21.85 28.52 -7.86
N LYS A 788 -20.98 28.86 -6.90
CA LYS A 788 -19.54 29.08 -7.14
C LYS A 788 -18.84 27.82 -7.63
N TYR A 789 -19.21 26.67 -7.07
CA TYR A 789 -18.71 25.39 -7.54
C TYR A 789 -19.17 25.08 -8.98
N TRP A 790 -20.45 25.27 -9.27
CA TRP A 790 -21.00 25.12 -10.64
C TRP A 790 -20.30 26.04 -11.64
N TRP A 791 -20.01 27.28 -11.24
CA TRP A 791 -19.28 28.24 -12.06
C TRP A 791 -17.83 27.78 -12.34
N ASN A 792 -17.15 27.25 -11.34
CA ASN A 792 -15.82 26.68 -11.50
C ASN A 792 -15.84 25.43 -12.39
N LEU A 793 -16.84 24.59 -12.25
CA LEU A 793 -17.05 23.42 -13.10
C LEU A 793 -17.28 23.81 -14.57
N LEU A 794 -18.11 24.80 -14.81
CA LEU A 794 -18.36 25.35 -16.16
C LEU A 794 -17.09 25.97 -16.76
N LYS A 795 -16.32 26.66 -15.96
CA LYS A 795 -15.02 27.22 -16.38
C LYS A 795 -14.01 26.13 -16.72
N TYR A 796 -13.97 25.07 -15.93
CA TYR A 796 -13.13 23.89 -16.19
C TYR A 796 -13.55 23.19 -17.50
N TRP A 797 -14.85 23.00 -17.72
CA TRP A 797 -15.37 22.40 -18.94
C TRP A 797 -15.09 23.26 -20.17
N SER A 798 -15.21 24.59 -20.04
CA SER A 798 -14.85 25.52 -21.11
C SER A 798 -13.36 25.40 -21.49
N GLN A 799 -12.47 25.22 -20.51
CA GLN A 799 -11.03 25.03 -20.73
C GLN A 799 -10.73 23.68 -21.40
N GLU A 800 -11.38 22.59 -20.93
CA GLU A 800 -11.21 21.25 -21.48
C GLU A 800 -11.74 21.14 -22.93
N LEU A 801 -12.87 21.77 -23.22
CA LEU A 801 -13.39 21.91 -24.59
C LEU A 801 -12.43 22.69 -25.49
N LYS A 802 -11.79 23.73 -24.97
CA LYS A 802 -10.82 24.54 -25.72
C LYS A 802 -9.55 23.74 -26.03
N ILE A 803 -9.04 22.93 -25.07
CA ILE A 803 -7.89 22.06 -25.27
C ILE A 803 -8.22 20.95 -26.29
N SER A 804 -9.41 20.36 -26.18
CA SER A 804 -9.87 19.34 -27.10
C SER A 804 -10.09 19.89 -28.53
N ALA A 805 -10.58 21.10 -28.64
CA ALA A 805 -10.74 21.77 -29.94
C ALA A 805 -9.39 22.14 -30.58
N VAL A 806 -8.41 22.59 -29.78
CA VAL A 806 -7.03 22.85 -30.25
C VAL A 806 -6.33 21.57 -30.69
N SER A 807 -6.50 20.48 -29.91
CA SER A 807 -5.97 19.16 -30.25
C SER A 807 -6.58 18.63 -31.57
N LEU A 808 -7.88 18.82 -31.76
CA LEU A 808 -8.60 18.49 -32.98
C LEU A 808 -8.11 19.30 -34.17
N LEU A 809 -7.93 20.61 -34.01
CA LEU A 809 -7.41 21.50 -35.07
C LEU A 809 -5.96 21.13 -35.45
N ASN A 810 -5.13 20.79 -34.47
CA ASN A 810 -3.77 20.32 -34.73
C ASN A 810 -3.76 18.96 -35.46
N ALA A 811 -4.64 18.03 -35.08
CA ALA A 811 -4.79 16.74 -35.76
C ALA A 811 -5.27 16.92 -37.20
N ILE A 812 -6.20 17.82 -37.42
CA ILE A 812 -6.69 18.17 -38.78
C ILE A 812 -5.59 18.85 -39.61
N ALA A 813 -4.82 19.75 -39.01
CA ALA A 813 -3.69 20.42 -39.68
C ALA A 813 -2.59 19.42 -40.10
N ILE A 814 -2.30 18.44 -39.25
CA ILE A 814 -1.35 17.35 -39.58
C ILE A 814 -1.88 16.46 -40.69
N ALA A 815 -3.19 16.13 -40.65
CA ALA A 815 -3.84 15.29 -41.65
C ALA A 815 -3.88 15.93 -43.06
N VAL A 816 -4.04 17.24 -43.13
CA VAL A 816 -4.01 18.00 -44.39
C VAL A 816 -2.60 18.04 -44.99
N THR A 817 -1.55 17.95 -44.16
CA THR A 817 -0.15 18.01 -44.64
C THR A 817 0.41 16.66 -45.08
N GLU A 818 -0.16 15.51 -44.69
CA GLU A 818 0.42 14.20 -44.91
C GLU A 818 -0.38 13.21 -45.82
N GLY A 819 -1.49 13.67 -46.42
CA GLY A 819 -2.22 12.90 -47.46
C GLY A 819 -3.30 11.93 -46.93
N ILE A 820 -4.02 11.33 -47.90
CA ILE A 820 -5.31 10.62 -47.70
C ILE A 820 -5.21 9.36 -46.81
N ASP A 821 -4.07 8.72 -46.69
CA ASP A 821 -3.95 7.47 -45.90
C ASP A 821 -4.00 7.68 -44.41
N ARG A 822 -3.74 8.89 -43.91
CA ARG A 822 -3.85 9.21 -42.49
C ARG A 822 -5.21 9.78 -42.03
N VAL A 823 -6.08 10.11 -42.98
CA VAL A 823 -7.45 10.59 -42.66
C VAL A 823 -8.24 9.52 -41.92
N LEU A 824 -8.05 8.25 -42.27
CA LEU A 824 -8.69 7.12 -41.56
C LEU A 824 -8.18 6.92 -40.13
N GLU A 825 -6.90 7.14 -39.87
CA GLU A 825 -6.28 7.05 -38.55
C GLU A 825 -6.75 8.22 -37.66
N VAL A 826 -6.85 9.42 -38.22
CA VAL A 826 -7.35 10.61 -37.55
C VAL A 826 -8.85 10.49 -37.22
N VAL A 827 -9.65 9.94 -38.10
CA VAL A 827 -11.07 9.67 -37.84
C VAL A 827 -11.25 8.64 -36.70
N GLN A 828 -10.36 7.64 -36.60
CA GLN A 828 -10.36 6.72 -35.48
C GLN A 828 -9.89 7.39 -34.17
N GLU A 829 -8.95 8.32 -34.24
CA GLU A 829 -8.48 9.07 -33.07
C GLU A 829 -9.52 10.08 -32.58
N ILE A 830 -10.20 10.74 -33.49
CA ILE A 830 -11.36 11.60 -33.22
C ILE A 830 -12.50 10.78 -32.61
N GLY A 831 -12.78 9.60 -33.15
CA GLY A 831 -13.77 8.69 -32.59
C GLY A 831 -13.42 8.26 -31.15
N ARG A 832 -12.15 7.96 -30.89
CA ARG A 832 -11.65 7.67 -29.52
C ARG A 832 -11.74 8.88 -28.60
N ALA A 833 -11.40 10.07 -29.07
CA ALA A 833 -11.49 11.30 -28.27
C ALA A 833 -12.95 11.63 -27.90
N ILE A 834 -13.89 11.46 -28.82
CA ILE A 834 -15.32 11.68 -28.59
C ILE A 834 -15.89 10.64 -27.62
N ILE A 835 -15.47 9.39 -27.71
CA ILE A 835 -15.88 8.33 -26.78
C ILE A 835 -15.31 8.55 -25.36
N HIS A 836 -14.17 9.23 -25.22
CA HIS A 836 -13.59 9.57 -23.94
C HIS A 836 -14.23 10.78 -23.24
N ILE A 837 -14.96 11.64 -23.95
CA ILE A 837 -15.68 12.78 -23.38
C ILE A 837 -16.70 12.34 -22.31
N PRO A 838 -17.57 11.33 -22.54
CA PRO A 838 -18.49 10.87 -21.50
C PRO A 838 -17.79 10.27 -20.28
N ARG A 839 -16.64 9.61 -20.46
CA ARG A 839 -15.82 9.08 -19.34
C ARG A 839 -15.22 10.18 -18.49
N ARG A 840 -14.74 11.26 -19.09
CA ARG A 840 -14.21 12.44 -18.35
C ARG A 840 -15.32 13.21 -17.64
N ILE A 841 -16.50 13.29 -18.24
CA ILE A 841 -17.71 13.88 -17.62
C ILE A 841 -18.13 13.05 -16.39
N ARG A 842 -18.12 11.73 -16.51
CA ARG A 842 -18.42 10.82 -15.41
C ARG A 842 -17.38 10.95 -14.26
N GLN A 843 -16.10 11.06 -14.57
CA GLN A 843 -15.04 11.28 -13.58
C GLN A 843 -15.15 12.65 -12.90
N GLY A 844 -15.63 13.66 -13.61
CA GLY A 844 -15.95 14.98 -13.05
C GLY A 844 -17.15 14.93 -12.08
N LEU A 845 -18.18 14.15 -12.42
CA LEU A 845 -19.35 13.92 -11.58
C LEU A 845 -19.06 13.04 -10.37
N GLU A 846 -18.19 12.04 -10.49
CA GLU A 846 -17.72 11.22 -9.38
C GLU A 846 -16.88 12.02 -8.36
N ARG A 847 -16.13 13.03 -8.81
CA ARG A 847 -15.48 14.02 -7.93
C ARG A 847 -16.44 14.98 -7.24
N PHE A 848 -17.66 15.09 -7.76
CA PHE A 848 -18.70 15.93 -7.16
C PHE A 848 -19.47 15.21 -6.04
N LEU A 849 -19.55 13.88 -6.11
CA LEU A 849 -20.28 13.05 -5.15
C LEU A 849 -19.41 12.54 -3.99
N LEU A 850 -18.11 12.77 -4.01
CA LEU A 850 -17.14 12.57 -2.94
C LEU A 850 -16.70 13.93 -2.36
#